data_3b6a2c1e02440144fe6269d635297ce1
#
_entry.id   3b6a2c1e02440144fe6269d635297ce1
#
_cell.length_a   1.000
_cell.length_b   1.000
_cell.length_c   1.000
_cell.angle_alpha   90.00
_cell.angle_beta   90.00
_cell.angle_gamma   90.00
#
_symmetry.space_group_name_H-M   'P 1'
#
loop_
_entity.id
_entity.type
_entity.pdbx_description
1 polymer ?
#
loop_
_entity_poly.entity_id
_entity_poly.type
_entity_poly.pdbx_seq_one_letter_code
_entity_poly.pdbx_strand_id
1 'polypeptide(L)'
;MDSRSEHDSRHITISYAGYNRPWAAWIAHQLTARGHDVTLTRFDPRVDVPFEDEFATLLDTPGRLLLVLDNWYFGLGPIAAHDWDRVLRRTVPRHADRLAAVTVATRPVPRAVALLGPADLHDLDEQEAARRVLRELSIDTAPLPRAATAPRFPNEPPEVFDTPRRNARFTGRDPELERLRASFTAGNTEGADTRIVLHGVSGTGKTQIAVEYTHRFGSEYDVVWWIDATHRAKARERVAALAPRLGLPVGERIGERIRAVHEAARAAAPGRWLLVFDGAEDPAQLTDLLPDHRAHVLLTAGTRDWTDVPGTRVIDISAFTRTESVAYVRRRVPRLTVEEADELADAVLDLPLLLAQTAAWLAANDVPAADYLGTLRATPEPGPDTPGGTAYPPGFRTAWSTTLGTLRARNPEAAELLNLLAFFAPGEIPVRLLTEVRYGDLPASLDALVRDPRSWHLALRRLSEYTAVRLDYEQELAENPAVEQVRMHRLYQRFLRESLTEDERRSYADTACQVLVGADPRRPSDTRDWERYALLIPHLGFAGAFDSPRQAVQELVLNCVEYLRLRGEYRTALRLCDEVLTHWERALDPAHGALLALRNRLGGLLRLAGRYTEAEQLGRSVVAQLTAVRPDDHPELLRAKDGLGSTLLALGMFPQARELFTEAAARFADQFGTEAPQTLAARHNQGLALLLLGRYGEARAIHRDVLQTRQRRLRSRHHLTLHSGTVYARLIRLLGDYPESVSRLEQIVRTLRQTSDERHPQSIMADHQLGVSRRRAGDIPEAGERLASAVRRAAQVLGPLHPDTLVVEADQSTFLREHGELSSALRAAESVARRYEELLGPHHPYTIGALGNLALAVIHTGDHRLALHLTERVHHDMAEAVGRDHPWTLGCALNLSGARSLAYEVDGAWELSRDTVRGAARALGAAHPLTLSARTALADDLRALGRAQEAAPHEREAVRTLGDTLGPQHPHTRDAQRRLRPYWDFEPQPL
;
A
#
# COMPACT_ATOMS: atom_id res chain seq x y z
N MET A 1 -35.67 51.10 21.28
CA MET A 1 -36.15 50.56 19.98
C MET A 1 -35.03 50.47 18.90
N ASP A 2 -33.76 50.88 19.23
CA ASP A 2 -32.71 50.97 18.17
C ASP A 2 -31.80 49.77 18.00
N SER A 3 -31.70 48.89 18.98
CA SER A 3 -30.73 47.77 18.86
C SER A 3 -31.20 46.62 17.94
N ARG A 4 -32.50 46.45 17.71
CA ARG A 4 -33.04 45.44 16.77
C ARG A 4 -32.93 45.88 15.31
N SER A 5 -33.05 47.20 15.02
CA SER A 5 -32.96 47.70 13.64
C SER A 5 -31.53 47.76 13.13
N GLU A 6 -30.52 48.01 14.00
CA GLU A 6 -29.10 47.95 13.61
C GLU A 6 -28.61 46.50 13.40
N HIS A 7 -29.13 45.54 14.15
CA HIS A 7 -28.77 44.12 13.98
C HIS A 7 -29.35 43.54 12.67
N ASP A 8 -30.57 43.95 12.31
CA ASP A 8 -31.24 43.52 11.08
C ASP A 8 -30.57 44.09 9.81
N SER A 9 -29.96 45.29 9.90
CA SER A 9 -29.27 45.93 8.78
C SER A 9 -27.92 45.34 8.46
N ARG A 10 -27.27 44.58 9.38
CA ARG A 10 -25.97 43.96 9.19
C ARG A 10 -26.08 42.47 8.84
N HIS A 11 -27.27 41.89 8.94
CA HIS A 11 -27.48 40.47 8.63
C HIS A 11 -27.72 40.27 7.14
N ILE A 12 -27.01 39.28 6.54
CA ILE A 12 -27.14 38.91 5.14
C ILE A 12 -27.34 37.39 5.04
N THR A 13 -28.50 37.02 4.50
CA THR A 13 -28.74 35.61 4.17
C THR A 13 -28.32 35.35 2.73
N ILE A 14 -27.46 34.38 2.52
CA ILE A 14 -27.02 33.95 1.18
C ILE A 14 -27.75 32.66 0.81
N SER A 15 -28.62 32.75 -0.20
CA SER A 15 -29.29 31.58 -0.75
C SER A 15 -28.50 31.02 -1.94
N TYR A 16 -28.26 29.71 -1.94
CA TYR A 16 -27.48 29.03 -3.01
C TYR A 16 -28.01 27.64 -3.31
N ALA A 17 -27.84 27.15 -4.53
CA ALA A 17 -28.00 25.74 -4.86
C ALA A 17 -26.81 24.95 -4.31
N GLY A 18 -26.98 23.67 -4.00
CA GLY A 18 -25.93 22.83 -3.43
C GLY A 18 -24.60 22.86 -4.22
N TYR A 19 -24.67 23.09 -5.53
CA TYR A 19 -23.52 23.18 -6.42
C TYR A 19 -22.72 24.50 -6.28
N ASN A 20 -23.37 25.57 -5.80
CA ASN A 20 -22.79 26.90 -5.65
C ASN A 20 -22.26 27.18 -4.25
N ARG A 21 -22.20 26.18 -3.41
CA ARG A 21 -21.67 26.37 -2.08
C ARG A 21 -20.28 27.00 -2.03
N PRO A 22 -19.32 26.66 -2.90
CA PRO A 22 -18.02 27.36 -2.93
C PRO A 22 -18.17 28.87 -3.09
N TRP A 23 -19.03 29.31 -4.00
CA TRP A 23 -19.35 30.72 -4.20
C TRP A 23 -19.98 31.35 -2.96
N ALA A 24 -20.98 30.70 -2.40
CA ALA A 24 -21.65 31.17 -1.18
C ALA A 24 -20.67 31.27 -0.01
N ALA A 25 -19.79 30.30 0.19
CA ALA A 25 -18.78 30.30 1.23
C ALA A 25 -17.73 31.39 1.04
N TRP A 26 -17.26 31.60 -0.21
CA TRP A 26 -16.32 32.67 -0.53
C TRP A 26 -16.95 34.04 -0.32
N ILE A 27 -18.18 34.28 -0.80
CA ILE A 27 -18.93 35.51 -0.60
C ILE A 27 -19.16 35.74 0.91
N ALA A 28 -19.59 34.74 1.65
CA ALA A 28 -19.76 34.81 3.08
C ALA A 28 -18.49 35.28 3.82
N HIS A 29 -17.33 34.73 3.41
CA HIS A 29 -16.03 35.13 3.95
C HIS A 29 -15.73 36.59 3.66
N GLN A 30 -15.98 37.06 2.43
CA GLN A 30 -15.79 38.47 2.05
C GLN A 30 -16.65 39.43 2.88
N LEU A 31 -17.88 39.03 3.21
CA LEU A 31 -18.84 39.80 4.00
C LEU A 31 -18.52 39.75 5.49
N THR A 32 -18.23 38.58 6.04
CA THR A 32 -17.88 38.39 7.46
C THR A 32 -16.59 39.12 7.81
N ALA A 33 -15.60 39.12 6.93
CA ALA A 33 -14.37 39.90 7.11
C ALA A 33 -14.59 41.43 7.15
N ARG A 34 -15.76 41.88 6.70
CA ARG A 34 -16.19 43.28 6.77
C ARG A 34 -17.18 43.57 7.90
N GLY A 35 -17.38 42.59 8.80
CA GLY A 35 -18.21 42.78 10.01
C GLY A 35 -19.70 42.56 9.79
N HIS A 36 -20.09 41.90 8.69
CA HIS A 36 -21.48 41.47 8.47
C HIS A 36 -21.73 40.11 9.11
N ASP A 37 -22.93 39.92 9.62
CA ASP A 37 -23.41 38.62 10.10
C ASP A 37 -24.04 37.84 8.92
N VAL A 38 -23.52 36.64 8.60
CA VAL A 38 -23.89 35.94 7.39
C VAL A 38 -24.45 34.56 7.68
N THR A 39 -25.66 34.31 7.17
CA THR A 39 -26.27 32.97 7.18
C THR A 39 -26.28 32.37 5.78
N LEU A 40 -25.78 31.12 5.65
CA LEU A 40 -25.83 30.36 4.41
C LEU A 40 -27.08 29.46 4.40
N THR A 41 -27.98 29.67 3.44
CA THR A 41 -29.20 28.92 3.30
C THR A 41 -29.20 28.18 1.93
N ARG A 42 -29.18 26.86 1.98
CA ARG A 42 -29.32 26.08 0.75
C ARG A 42 -30.75 26.14 0.28
N PHE A 43 -30.94 26.56 -0.96
CA PHE A 43 -32.22 26.47 -1.65
C PHE A 43 -32.40 25.05 -2.24
N ASP A 44 -33.33 24.29 -1.70
CA ASP A 44 -33.70 22.94 -2.17
C ASP A 44 -35.23 22.80 -2.01
N PRO A 45 -36.00 23.35 -2.97
CA PRO A 45 -37.44 23.47 -2.86
C PRO A 45 -38.08 22.09 -2.72
N ARG A 46 -38.99 21.97 -1.76
CA ARG A 46 -39.72 20.75 -1.47
C ARG A 46 -40.71 20.48 -2.58
N VAL A 47 -40.84 19.23 -2.91
CA VAL A 47 -41.66 18.77 -4.04
C VAL A 47 -43.17 18.78 -3.70
N ASP A 48 -43.49 18.68 -2.44
CA ASP A 48 -44.85 18.65 -1.86
C ASP A 48 -45.44 20.02 -1.49
N VAL A 49 -44.63 21.06 -1.62
CA VAL A 49 -45.01 22.44 -1.30
C VAL A 49 -45.09 23.28 -2.57
N PRO A 50 -46.12 24.11 -2.79
CA PRO A 50 -46.15 25.04 -3.91
C PRO A 50 -44.92 25.94 -3.92
N PHE A 51 -44.34 26.12 -5.11
CA PHE A 51 -43.08 26.88 -5.25
C PHE A 51 -43.18 28.31 -4.72
N GLU A 52 -44.37 28.95 -4.85
CA GLU A 52 -44.64 30.30 -4.30
C GLU A 52 -44.46 30.36 -2.77
N ASP A 53 -44.90 29.33 -2.05
CA ASP A 53 -44.82 29.23 -0.60
C ASP A 53 -43.36 28.92 -0.15
N GLU A 54 -42.65 28.04 -0.87
CA GLU A 54 -41.22 27.79 -0.63
C GLU A 54 -40.37 29.05 -0.82
N PHE A 55 -40.64 29.81 -1.88
CA PHE A 55 -39.92 31.05 -2.14
C PHE A 55 -40.28 32.14 -1.16
N ALA A 56 -41.54 32.18 -0.68
CA ALA A 56 -41.98 33.04 0.39
C ALA A 56 -41.24 32.77 1.71
N THR A 57 -41.07 31.48 2.05
CA THR A 57 -40.28 31.07 3.24
C THR A 57 -38.83 31.59 3.17
N LEU A 58 -38.25 31.58 1.98
CA LEU A 58 -36.92 32.13 1.77
C LEU A 58 -36.86 33.65 1.98
N LEU A 59 -37.93 34.34 1.63
CA LEU A 59 -38.08 35.80 1.84
C LEU A 59 -38.30 36.19 3.31
N ASP A 60 -38.82 35.30 4.14
CA ASP A 60 -39.00 35.51 5.57
C ASP A 60 -37.69 35.44 6.38
N THR A 61 -36.56 35.11 5.72
CA THR A 61 -35.24 35.09 6.37
C THR A 61 -34.84 36.50 6.83
N PRO A 62 -34.07 36.63 7.93
CA PRO A 62 -33.69 37.94 8.47
C PRO A 62 -32.71 38.69 7.55
N GLY A 63 -32.76 40.02 7.60
CA GLY A 63 -31.82 40.89 6.91
C GLY A 63 -31.99 40.96 5.38
N ARG A 64 -30.90 41.17 4.68
CA ARG A 64 -30.87 41.17 3.20
C ARG A 64 -30.69 39.74 2.67
N LEU A 65 -31.34 39.44 1.55
CA LEU A 65 -31.25 38.13 0.90
C LEU A 65 -30.44 38.26 -0.40
N LEU A 66 -29.27 37.60 -0.45
CA LEU A 66 -28.44 37.45 -1.62
C LEU A 66 -28.67 36.10 -2.30
N LEU A 67 -29.11 36.11 -3.53
CA LEU A 67 -29.30 34.91 -4.34
C LEU A 67 -28.04 34.61 -5.19
N VAL A 68 -27.45 33.44 -5.03
CA VAL A 68 -26.34 32.97 -5.87
C VAL A 68 -26.91 32.02 -6.92
N LEU A 69 -27.10 32.56 -8.13
CA LEU A 69 -27.85 31.93 -9.20
C LEU A 69 -26.94 31.21 -10.18
N ASP A 70 -27.28 29.96 -10.50
CA ASP A 70 -26.65 29.19 -11.57
C ASP A 70 -27.70 28.35 -12.33
N ASN A 71 -27.25 27.58 -13.29
CA ASN A 71 -28.13 26.70 -14.04
C ASN A 71 -28.85 25.65 -13.18
N TRP A 72 -28.21 25.22 -12.08
CA TRP A 72 -28.74 24.24 -11.16
C TRP A 72 -29.79 24.85 -10.22
N TYR A 73 -29.61 26.08 -9.81
CA TYR A 73 -30.59 26.80 -8.99
C TYR A 73 -31.98 26.78 -9.63
N PHE A 74 -32.04 26.88 -10.97
CA PHE A 74 -33.27 26.82 -11.74
C PHE A 74 -33.68 25.42 -12.15
N GLY A 75 -32.78 24.45 -12.07
CA GLY A 75 -33.01 23.04 -12.40
C GLY A 75 -33.38 22.16 -11.22
N LEU A 76 -33.48 22.70 -10.02
CA LEU A 76 -33.89 21.96 -8.82
C LEU A 76 -35.39 21.67 -8.86
N GLY A 77 -35.72 20.37 -8.86
CA GLY A 77 -37.12 19.92 -8.79
C GLY A 77 -37.92 20.05 -10.08
N PRO A 78 -39.22 19.82 -10.03
CA PRO A 78 -40.15 19.89 -11.16
C PRO A 78 -40.61 21.31 -11.49
N ILE A 79 -39.84 22.35 -11.10
CA ILE A 79 -40.21 23.75 -11.27
C ILE A 79 -39.90 24.17 -12.70
N ALA A 80 -40.95 24.49 -13.44
CA ALA A 80 -40.81 24.96 -14.82
C ALA A 80 -40.33 26.44 -14.87
N ALA A 81 -39.69 26.82 -15.97
CA ALA A 81 -39.22 28.21 -16.18
C ALA A 81 -40.34 29.25 -16.05
N HIS A 82 -41.56 28.90 -16.40
CA HIS A 82 -42.71 29.79 -16.28
C HIS A 82 -43.17 30.01 -14.82
N ASP A 83 -42.93 29.04 -13.94
CA ASP A 83 -43.22 29.21 -12.50
C ASP A 83 -42.22 30.21 -11.88
N TRP A 84 -40.93 30.07 -12.25
CA TRP A 84 -39.96 31.08 -11.90
C TRP A 84 -40.30 32.47 -12.41
N ASP A 85 -40.66 32.57 -13.67
CA ASP A 85 -41.07 33.88 -14.24
C ASP A 85 -42.28 34.48 -13.51
N ARG A 86 -43.30 33.67 -13.16
CA ARG A 86 -44.48 34.12 -12.41
C ARG A 86 -44.08 34.61 -11.00
N VAL A 87 -43.33 33.82 -10.25
CA VAL A 87 -42.95 34.13 -8.85
C VAL A 87 -42.07 35.37 -8.80
N LEU A 88 -41.03 35.43 -9.62
CA LEU A 88 -40.13 36.57 -9.63
C LEU A 88 -40.80 37.87 -10.04
N ARG A 89 -41.68 37.87 -11.06
CA ARG A 89 -42.44 39.07 -11.43
C ARG A 89 -43.37 39.60 -10.32
N ARG A 90 -43.90 38.71 -9.49
CA ARG A 90 -44.77 39.02 -8.38
C ARG A 90 -43.98 39.53 -7.16
N THR A 91 -42.84 38.96 -6.93
CA THR A 91 -42.09 39.08 -5.64
C THR A 91 -41.03 40.16 -5.70
N VAL A 92 -40.24 40.26 -6.78
CA VAL A 92 -39.10 41.21 -6.88
C VAL A 92 -39.54 42.68 -6.67
N PRO A 93 -40.63 43.17 -7.28
CA PRO A 93 -41.03 44.59 -7.09
C PRO A 93 -41.44 44.94 -5.65
N ARG A 94 -41.81 43.93 -4.84
CA ARG A 94 -42.27 44.13 -3.47
C ARG A 94 -41.15 44.07 -2.43
N HIS A 95 -40.00 43.45 -2.80
CA HIS A 95 -38.87 43.19 -1.94
C HIS A 95 -37.55 43.69 -2.52
N ALA A 96 -37.59 44.64 -3.45
CA ALA A 96 -36.42 45.12 -4.18
C ALA A 96 -35.34 45.71 -3.28
N ASP A 97 -35.68 46.24 -2.14
CA ASP A 97 -34.77 46.81 -1.15
C ASP A 97 -34.00 45.76 -0.35
N ARG A 98 -34.53 44.52 -0.27
CA ARG A 98 -33.94 43.41 0.46
C ARG A 98 -33.26 42.36 -0.45
N LEU A 99 -33.63 42.30 -1.70
CA LEU A 99 -33.14 41.29 -2.64
C LEU A 99 -31.92 41.78 -3.40
N ALA A 100 -30.89 40.95 -3.42
CA ALA A 100 -29.72 41.10 -4.28
C ALA A 100 -29.44 39.78 -4.97
N ALA A 101 -28.82 39.81 -6.13
CA ALA A 101 -28.50 38.61 -6.84
C ALA A 101 -27.14 38.69 -7.55
N VAL A 102 -26.44 37.55 -7.57
CA VAL A 102 -25.28 37.35 -8.38
C VAL A 102 -25.48 36.09 -9.24
N THR A 103 -24.93 36.05 -10.43
CA THR A 103 -25.03 34.91 -11.31
C THR A 103 -23.66 34.34 -11.69
N VAL A 104 -23.59 33.03 -11.73
CA VAL A 104 -22.46 32.23 -12.22
C VAL A 104 -22.94 31.24 -13.30
N ALA A 105 -24.11 31.54 -13.90
CA ALA A 105 -24.75 30.68 -14.88
C ALA A 105 -24.01 30.72 -16.23
N THR A 106 -23.74 29.53 -16.80
CA THR A 106 -23.11 29.35 -18.12
C THR A 106 -24.13 29.10 -19.26
N ARG A 107 -25.42 29.04 -18.91
CA ARG A 107 -26.53 28.80 -19.83
C ARG A 107 -27.65 29.81 -19.61
N PRO A 108 -28.57 30.01 -20.57
CA PRO A 108 -29.70 30.92 -20.40
C PRO A 108 -30.52 30.59 -19.15
N VAL A 109 -30.81 31.60 -18.35
CA VAL A 109 -31.66 31.54 -17.15
C VAL A 109 -33.07 32.03 -17.46
N PRO A 110 -34.09 31.81 -16.59
CA PRO A 110 -35.45 32.35 -16.78
C PRO A 110 -35.46 33.85 -17.01
N ARG A 111 -36.31 34.34 -17.93
CA ARG A 111 -36.31 35.76 -18.34
C ARG A 111 -36.56 36.75 -17.20
N ALA A 112 -37.38 36.34 -16.24
CA ALA A 112 -37.68 37.19 -15.09
C ALA A 112 -36.50 37.42 -14.13
N VAL A 113 -35.42 36.66 -14.23
CA VAL A 113 -34.18 36.86 -13.48
C VAL A 113 -33.57 38.23 -13.78
N ALA A 114 -33.80 38.78 -14.98
CA ALA A 114 -33.40 40.17 -15.34
C ALA A 114 -34.02 41.23 -14.41
N LEU A 115 -35.13 40.96 -13.76
CA LEU A 115 -35.73 41.87 -12.76
C LEU A 115 -34.89 42.05 -11.50
N LEU A 116 -34.03 41.03 -11.19
CA LEU A 116 -33.12 41.09 -10.06
C LEU A 116 -31.85 41.89 -10.40
N GLY A 117 -31.55 42.11 -11.67
CA GLY A 117 -30.32 42.77 -12.13
C GLY A 117 -29.03 42.06 -11.70
N PRO A 118 -28.92 40.72 -11.76
CA PRO A 118 -27.85 40.00 -11.10
C PRO A 118 -26.47 40.40 -11.61
N ALA A 119 -25.51 40.62 -10.68
CA ALA A 119 -24.13 40.82 -11.07
C ALA A 119 -23.51 39.50 -11.56
N ASP A 120 -22.99 39.52 -12.79
CA ASP A 120 -22.34 38.34 -13.39
C ASP A 120 -20.92 38.19 -12.82
N LEU A 121 -20.63 37.00 -12.25
CA LEU A 121 -19.34 36.63 -11.66
C LEU A 121 -18.59 35.59 -12.51
N HIS A 122 -19.16 35.15 -13.62
CA HIS A 122 -18.54 34.15 -14.49
C HIS A 122 -17.25 34.71 -15.09
N ASP A 123 -16.20 33.88 -15.15
CA ASP A 123 -14.86 34.18 -15.73
C ASP A 123 -14.14 35.40 -15.14
N LEU A 124 -14.55 35.94 -13.99
CA LEU A 124 -13.86 37.02 -13.31
C LEU A 124 -12.69 36.52 -12.46
N ASP A 125 -11.70 37.41 -12.25
CA ASP A 125 -10.71 37.24 -11.20
C ASP A 125 -11.32 37.53 -9.80
N GLU A 126 -10.61 37.10 -8.75
CA GLU A 126 -11.07 37.21 -7.36
C GLU A 126 -11.38 38.68 -6.97
N GLN A 127 -10.56 39.64 -7.39
CA GLN A 127 -10.71 41.05 -7.00
C GLN A 127 -11.92 41.70 -7.67
N GLU A 128 -12.12 41.43 -8.97
CA GLU A 128 -13.27 41.97 -9.70
C GLU A 128 -14.57 41.31 -9.24
N ALA A 129 -14.57 40.01 -8.99
CA ALA A 129 -15.71 39.29 -8.44
C ALA A 129 -16.10 39.86 -7.06
N ALA A 130 -15.12 40.06 -6.17
CA ALA A 130 -15.38 40.70 -4.85
C ALA A 130 -15.97 42.09 -4.98
N ARG A 131 -15.39 42.92 -5.88
CA ARG A 131 -15.90 44.28 -6.12
C ARG A 131 -17.34 44.26 -6.62
N ARG A 132 -17.71 43.35 -7.52
CA ARG A 132 -19.10 43.26 -8.04
C ARG A 132 -20.07 42.79 -6.98
N VAL A 133 -19.74 41.77 -6.17
CA VAL A 133 -20.59 41.29 -5.06
C VAL A 133 -20.81 42.42 -4.04
N LEU A 134 -19.75 43.10 -3.61
CA LEU A 134 -19.82 44.18 -2.63
C LEU A 134 -20.60 45.37 -3.14
N ARG A 135 -20.44 45.72 -4.40
CA ARG A 135 -21.19 46.81 -5.05
C ARG A 135 -22.68 46.48 -5.13
N GLU A 136 -23.02 45.23 -5.47
CA GLU A 136 -24.40 44.76 -5.49
C GLU A 136 -25.09 44.89 -4.12
N LEU A 137 -24.33 44.67 -3.06
CA LEU A 137 -24.78 44.80 -1.68
C LEU A 137 -24.57 46.22 -1.12
N SER A 138 -24.09 47.19 -1.92
CA SER A 138 -23.77 48.56 -1.46
C SER A 138 -22.81 48.57 -0.26
N ILE A 139 -21.83 47.68 -0.25
CA ILE A 139 -20.80 47.53 0.80
C ILE A 139 -19.46 48.12 0.28
N ASP A 140 -18.61 48.58 1.20
CA ASP A 140 -17.29 49.11 0.89
C ASP A 140 -16.45 48.05 0.12
N THR A 141 -15.90 48.49 -1.03
CA THR A 141 -15.14 47.65 -1.95
C THR A 141 -13.64 47.64 -1.68
N ALA A 142 -13.16 48.24 -0.58
CA ALA A 142 -11.74 48.24 -0.27
C ALA A 142 -11.19 46.81 -0.13
N PRO A 143 -10.02 46.52 -0.75
CA PRO A 143 -9.42 45.20 -0.69
C PRO A 143 -8.97 44.85 0.75
N LEU A 144 -9.27 43.63 1.21
CA LEU A 144 -8.78 43.12 2.48
C LEU A 144 -7.61 42.16 2.27
N PRO A 145 -6.67 42.07 3.22
CA PRO A 145 -5.62 41.09 3.18
C PRO A 145 -6.22 39.67 3.26
N ARG A 146 -5.72 38.75 2.44
CA ARG A 146 -6.19 37.37 2.42
C ARG A 146 -5.76 36.64 3.70
N ALA A 147 -6.70 36.16 4.46
CA ALA A 147 -6.41 35.32 5.63
C ALA A 147 -5.95 33.92 5.19
N ALA A 148 -5.04 33.31 5.95
CA ALA A 148 -4.56 31.96 5.65
C ALA A 148 -5.66 30.88 5.63
N THR A 149 -6.79 31.15 6.32
CA THR A 149 -7.97 30.27 6.40
C THR A 149 -9.08 30.66 5.42
N ALA A 150 -8.85 31.64 4.55
CA ALA A 150 -9.85 32.08 3.58
C ALA A 150 -10.22 30.96 2.61
N PRO A 151 -11.50 30.77 2.27
CA PRO A 151 -11.91 29.90 1.19
C PRO A 151 -11.24 30.29 -0.11
N ARG A 152 -10.89 29.31 -0.94
CA ARG A 152 -10.38 29.57 -2.30
C ARG A 152 -11.44 30.29 -3.12
N PHE A 153 -10.97 31.11 -4.06
CA PHE A 153 -11.86 31.69 -5.05
C PHE A 153 -12.38 30.57 -5.97
N PRO A 154 -13.71 30.47 -6.19
CA PRO A 154 -14.27 29.32 -6.90
C PRO A 154 -13.86 29.14 -8.34
N ASN A 155 -13.43 30.20 -9.04
CA ASN A 155 -12.86 30.10 -10.39
C ASN A 155 -11.38 29.63 -10.37
N GLU A 156 -10.75 29.54 -9.19
CA GLU A 156 -9.42 28.98 -9.04
C GLU A 156 -9.54 27.54 -8.49
N PRO A 157 -9.36 26.50 -9.29
CA PRO A 157 -9.44 25.12 -8.81
C PRO A 157 -8.36 24.85 -7.76
N PRO A 158 -8.56 23.84 -6.88
CA PRO A 158 -7.48 23.35 -6.03
C PRO A 158 -6.23 23.03 -6.84
N GLU A 159 -5.05 23.16 -6.22
CA GLU A 159 -3.78 22.84 -6.86
C GLU A 159 -3.76 21.40 -7.41
N VAL A 160 -4.32 20.47 -6.64
CA VAL A 160 -4.59 19.10 -7.08
C VAL A 160 -6.03 18.75 -6.73
N PHE A 161 -6.83 18.46 -7.73
CA PHE A 161 -8.21 18.00 -7.58
C PHE A 161 -8.43 16.76 -8.44
N ASP A 162 -8.48 15.60 -7.81
CA ASP A 162 -8.68 14.32 -8.49
C ASP A 162 -9.70 13.51 -7.70
N THR A 163 -10.93 13.53 -8.15
CA THR A 163 -12.08 12.90 -7.52
C THR A 163 -13.02 12.35 -8.59
N PRO A 164 -13.83 11.34 -8.27
CA PRO A 164 -14.87 10.87 -9.18
C PRO A 164 -15.84 12.00 -9.55
N ARG A 165 -16.42 11.90 -10.73
CA ARG A 165 -17.40 12.88 -11.20
C ARG A 165 -18.56 13.03 -10.21
N ARG A 166 -18.97 14.27 -10.00
CA ARG A 166 -20.11 14.59 -9.16
C ARG A 166 -21.40 13.96 -9.70
N ASN A 167 -22.19 13.42 -8.81
CA ASN A 167 -23.50 12.89 -9.17
C ASN A 167 -24.52 14.04 -9.32
N ALA A 168 -24.89 14.35 -10.56
CA ALA A 168 -25.87 15.40 -10.86
C ALA A 168 -27.27 15.16 -10.27
N ARG A 169 -27.55 13.95 -9.77
CA ARG A 169 -28.83 13.55 -9.18
C ARG A 169 -28.72 13.32 -7.68
N PHE A 170 -27.63 13.79 -7.05
CA PHE A 170 -27.47 13.68 -5.60
C PHE A 170 -28.60 14.43 -4.88
N THR A 171 -29.24 13.76 -3.93
CA THR A 171 -30.40 14.26 -3.22
C THR A 171 -30.22 14.07 -1.71
N GLY A 172 -30.66 15.05 -0.92
CA GLY A 172 -30.63 14.97 0.53
C GLY A 172 -29.21 14.92 1.14
N ARG A 173 -29.09 14.25 2.28
CA ARG A 173 -27.83 14.05 3.04
C ARG A 173 -27.14 15.32 3.54
N ASP A 174 -27.86 16.42 3.62
CA ASP A 174 -27.29 17.67 4.14
C ASP A 174 -26.88 17.58 5.60
N PRO A 175 -27.67 16.95 6.48
CA PRO A 175 -27.26 16.77 7.87
C PRO A 175 -25.97 15.96 8.01
N GLU A 176 -25.80 14.91 7.20
CA GLU A 176 -24.59 14.07 7.19
C GLU A 176 -23.38 14.86 6.68
N LEU A 177 -23.54 15.60 5.59
CA LEU A 177 -22.48 16.41 4.99
C LEU A 177 -22.04 17.56 5.91
N GLU A 178 -22.97 18.25 6.56
CA GLU A 178 -22.64 19.29 7.53
C GLU A 178 -22.01 18.71 8.81
N ARG A 179 -22.48 17.55 9.28
CA ARG A 179 -21.87 16.84 10.39
C ARG A 179 -20.44 16.41 10.07
N LEU A 180 -20.21 15.91 8.87
CA LEU A 180 -18.89 15.54 8.38
C LEU A 180 -17.97 16.76 8.34
N ARG A 181 -18.43 17.87 7.77
CA ARG A 181 -17.69 19.14 7.74
C ARG A 181 -17.39 19.68 9.14
N ALA A 182 -18.40 19.71 10.01
CA ALA A 182 -18.23 20.17 11.39
C ALA A 182 -17.20 19.31 12.15
N SER A 183 -17.18 18.00 11.90
CA SER A 183 -16.21 17.10 12.50
C SER A 183 -14.78 17.39 12.05
N PHE A 184 -14.55 17.70 10.78
CA PHE A 184 -13.23 18.10 10.29
C PHE A 184 -12.82 19.50 10.79
N THR A 185 -13.74 20.44 10.85
CA THR A 185 -13.43 21.81 11.31
C THR A 185 -13.19 21.89 12.82
N ALA A 186 -13.88 21.08 13.62
CA ALA A 186 -13.61 20.95 15.06
C ALA A 186 -12.22 20.34 15.33
N GLY A 187 -11.72 19.56 14.40
CA GLY A 187 -10.43 18.85 14.45
C GLY A 187 -9.19 19.71 14.22
N ASN A 188 -9.32 20.99 13.90
CA ASN A 188 -8.17 21.88 13.66
C ASN A 188 -7.45 22.34 14.94
N THR A 189 -7.90 21.91 16.13
CA THR A 189 -7.19 22.09 17.41
C THR A 189 -6.32 20.88 17.71
N GLU A 190 -5.15 21.09 18.33
CA GLU A 190 -4.21 20.01 18.67
C GLU A 190 -4.92 18.86 19.44
N GLY A 191 -4.89 17.64 18.86
CA GLY A 191 -5.44 16.42 19.45
C GLY A 191 -6.80 15.96 18.92
N ALA A 192 -7.35 16.60 17.89
CA ALA A 192 -8.65 16.21 17.35
C ALA A 192 -8.57 15.17 16.22
N ASP A 193 -9.68 14.44 16.04
CA ASP A 193 -9.82 13.37 15.03
C ASP A 193 -9.80 13.96 13.62
N THR A 194 -8.71 13.73 12.89
CA THR A 194 -8.58 14.15 11.48
C THR A 194 -8.99 13.05 10.51
N ARG A 195 -9.37 11.88 11.03
CA ARG A 195 -9.80 10.71 10.26
C ARG A 195 -11.26 10.42 10.53
N ILE A 196 -12.08 10.43 9.50
CA ILE A 196 -13.50 10.16 9.59
C ILE A 196 -13.87 9.00 8.69
N VAL A 197 -14.63 8.05 9.22
CA VAL A 197 -15.14 6.88 8.51
C VAL A 197 -16.63 6.99 8.33
N LEU A 198 -17.11 6.96 7.11
CA LEU A 198 -18.52 6.77 6.77
C LEU A 198 -18.81 5.26 6.81
N HIS A 199 -19.50 4.84 7.84
CA HIS A 199 -19.90 3.44 8.05
C HIS A 199 -21.36 3.22 7.67
N GLY A 200 -21.71 2.04 7.18
CA GLY A 200 -23.08 1.65 6.89
C GLY A 200 -23.16 0.47 5.91
N VAL A 201 -24.35 -0.11 5.81
CA VAL A 201 -24.58 -1.22 4.89
C VAL A 201 -24.33 -0.83 3.43
N SER A 202 -24.15 -1.84 2.57
CA SER A 202 -23.94 -1.61 1.15
C SER A 202 -25.18 -1.01 0.50
N GLY A 203 -25.01 0.01 -0.34
CA GLY A 203 -26.10 0.67 -1.04
C GLY A 203 -26.69 1.90 -0.35
N THR A 204 -26.24 2.27 0.86
CA THR A 204 -26.68 3.49 1.58
C THR A 204 -26.15 4.79 1.01
N GLY A 205 -25.17 4.72 0.09
CA GLY A 205 -24.64 5.90 -0.59
C GLY A 205 -23.39 6.51 0.04
N LYS A 206 -22.62 5.79 0.87
CA LYS A 206 -21.36 6.26 1.50
C LYS A 206 -20.39 6.91 0.50
N THR A 207 -20.06 6.18 -0.56
CA THR A 207 -19.21 6.70 -1.66
C THR A 207 -19.82 7.96 -2.29
N GLN A 208 -21.15 8.03 -2.46
CA GLN A 208 -21.81 9.20 -3.03
C GLN A 208 -21.74 10.40 -2.10
N ILE A 209 -21.84 10.20 -0.78
CA ILE A 209 -21.65 11.26 0.23
C ILE A 209 -20.20 11.75 0.19
N ALA A 210 -19.22 10.83 0.11
CA ALA A 210 -17.81 11.21 0.01
C ALA A 210 -17.52 12.02 -1.26
N VAL A 211 -18.03 11.58 -2.44
CA VAL A 211 -17.92 12.34 -3.70
C VAL A 211 -18.57 13.71 -3.57
N GLU A 212 -19.79 13.78 -3.06
CA GLU A 212 -20.49 15.06 -2.89
C GLU A 212 -19.74 15.99 -1.92
N TYR A 213 -19.16 15.45 -0.85
CA TYR A 213 -18.33 16.19 0.08
C TYR A 213 -17.13 16.84 -0.63
N THR A 214 -16.38 16.08 -1.46
CA THR A 214 -15.23 16.61 -2.18
C THR A 214 -15.62 17.75 -3.12
N HIS A 215 -16.78 17.67 -3.76
CA HIS A 215 -17.24 18.71 -4.68
C HIS A 215 -17.84 19.93 -3.97
N ARG A 216 -18.53 19.75 -2.83
CA ARG A 216 -19.11 20.87 -2.07
C ARG A 216 -18.08 21.68 -1.29
N PHE A 217 -17.10 20.99 -0.73
CA PHE A 217 -16.13 21.58 0.19
C PHE A 217 -14.70 21.62 -0.38
N GLY A 218 -14.53 21.17 -1.62
CA GLY A 218 -13.22 21.07 -2.29
C GLY A 218 -12.45 22.40 -2.32
N SER A 219 -13.15 23.54 -2.44
CA SER A 219 -12.54 24.88 -2.41
C SER A 219 -11.91 25.24 -1.06
N GLU A 220 -12.21 24.52 0.01
CA GLU A 220 -11.59 24.69 1.33
C GLU A 220 -10.21 24.01 1.42
N TYR A 221 -9.85 23.18 0.43
CA TYR A 221 -8.62 22.39 0.36
C TYR A 221 -7.69 22.85 -0.77
N ASP A 222 -6.39 22.66 -0.59
CA ASP A 222 -5.38 22.83 -1.64
C ASP A 222 -5.21 21.55 -2.45
N VAL A 223 -5.37 20.41 -1.78
CA VAL A 223 -5.27 19.07 -2.37
C VAL A 223 -6.50 18.26 -2.00
N VAL A 224 -7.17 17.72 -3.02
CA VAL A 224 -8.23 16.72 -2.87
C VAL A 224 -7.86 15.52 -3.72
N TRP A 225 -7.65 14.38 -3.09
CA TRP A 225 -7.15 13.18 -3.76
C TRP A 225 -7.96 11.94 -3.42
N TRP A 226 -8.43 11.24 -4.44
CA TRP A 226 -9.24 10.03 -4.30
C TRP A 226 -8.39 8.76 -4.44
N ILE A 227 -8.59 7.81 -3.51
CA ILE A 227 -7.83 6.57 -3.40
C ILE A 227 -8.81 5.41 -3.33
N ASP A 228 -8.78 4.51 -4.33
CA ASP A 228 -9.46 3.22 -4.25
C ASP A 228 -8.73 2.36 -3.20
N ALA A 229 -9.40 2.15 -2.06
CA ALA A 229 -8.86 1.43 -0.91
C ALA A 229 -9.40 -0.02 -0.81
N THR A 230 -10.12 -0.49 -1.81
CA THR A 230 -10.62 -1.87 -1.86
C THR A 230 -9.50 -2.91 -1.84
N HIS A 231 -8.31 -2.55 -2.33
CA HIS A 231 -7.11 -3.38 -2.32
C HIS A 231 -5.88 -2.56 -1.99
N ARG A 232 -5.05 -3.05 -1.04
CA ARG A 232 -3.83 -2.38 -0.58
C ARG A 232 -2.87 -1.98 -1.72
N ALA A 233 -2.69 -2.85 -2.72
CA ALA A 233 -1.78 -2.56 -3.83
C ALA A 233 -2.23 -1.32 -4.61
N LYS A 234 -3.52 -1.22 -4.95
CA LYS A 234 -4.10 -0.04 -5.60
C LYS A 234 -3.99 1.22 -4.74
N ALA A 235 -4.33 1.10 -3.46
CA ALA A 235 -4.21 2.22 -2.52
C ALA A 235 -2.78 2.77 -2.46
N ARG A 236 -1.77 1.90 -2.38
CA ARG A 236 -0.36 2.30 -2.40
C ARG A 236 0.05 3.03 -3.69
N GLU A 237 -0.35 2.49 -4.83
CA GLU A 237 -0.07 3.11 -6.12
C GLU A 237 -0.74 4.47 -6.24
N ARG A 238 -1.98 4.56 -5.78
CA ARG A 238 -2.74 5.79 -5.86
C ARG A 238 -2.21 6.88 -4.91
N VAL A 239 -1.79 6.54 -3.69
CA VAL A 239 -1.09 7.48 -2.80
C VAL A 239 0.23 7.95 -3.44
N ALA A 240 1.00 7.03 -4.02
CA ALA A 240 2.26 7.37 -4.69
C ALA A 240 2.08 8.26 -5.92
N ALA A 241 0.97 8.11 -6.65
CA ALA A 241 0.64 8.90 -7.83
C ALA A 241 0.39 10.39 -7.51
N LEU A 242 0.11 10.74 -6.26
CA LEU A 242 -0.02 12.12 -5.83
C LEU A 242 1.33 12.89 -5.86
N ALA A 243 2.46 12.23 -5.62
CA ALA A 243 3.77 12.88 -5.55
C ALA A 243 4.15 13.65 -6.84
N PRO A 244 4.07 13.07 -8.05
CA PRO A 244 4.34 13.80 -9.28
C PRO A 244 3.30 14.90 -9.57
N ARG A 245 2.05 14.73 -9.11
CA ARG A 245 1.01 15.77 -9.26
C ARG A 245 1.33 17.02 -8.44
N LEU A 246 2.01 16.84 -7.31
CA LEU A 246 2.49 17.92 -6.45
C LEU A 246 3.87 18.47 -6.90
N GLY A 247 4.43 17.99 -8.00
CA GLY A 247 5.75 18.40 -8.47
C GLY A 247 6.89 18.04 -7.50
N LEU A 248 6.70 17.06 -6.62
CA LEU A 248 7.72 16.68 -5.64
C LEU A 248 8.92 16.05 -6.35
N PRO A 249 10.16 16.41 -5.99
CA PRO A 249 11.37 15.89 -6.61
C PRO A 249 11.67 14.46 -6.12
N VAL A 250 10.90 13.49 -6.59
CA VAL A 250 10.98 12.09 -6.19
C VAL A 250 11.24 11.19 -7.39
N GLY A 251 11.98 10.11 -7.18
CA GLY A 251 12.20 9.08 -8.18
C GLY A 251 10.95 8.28 -8.52
N GLU A 252 11.09 7.22 -9.32
CA GLU A 252 9.97 6.37 -9.76
C GLU A 252 9.45 5.41 -8.66
N ARG A 253 10.02 5.43 -7.46
CA ARG A 253 9.74 4.46 -6.40
C ARG A 253 8.48 4.78 -5.64
N ILE A 254 7.58 3.81 -5.52
CA ILE A 254 6.32 3.95 -4.81
C ILE A 254 6.52 4.37 -3.35
N GLY A 255 7.47 3.76 -2.64
CA GLY A 255 7.71 4.07 -1.22
C GLY A 255 8.32 5.46 -0.98
N GLU A 256 9.19 5.95 -1.86
CA GLU A 256 9.71 7.32 -1.81
C GLU A 256 8.60 8.33 -2.06
N ARG A 257 7.76 8.05 -3.06
CA ARG A 257 6.61 8.89 -3.41
C ARG A 257 5.62 8.97 -2.25
N ILE A 258 5.28 7.83 -1.62
CA ILE A 258 4.40 7.81 -0.44
C ILE A 258 5.00 8.62 0.70
N ARG A 259 6.30 8.46 0.98
CA ARG A 259 6.98 9.22 2.04
C ARG A 259 6.96 10.71 1.74
N ALA A 260 7.29 11.10 0.52
CA ALA A 260 7.26 12.49 0.08
C ALA A 260 5.87 13.10 0.18
N VAL A 261 4.81 12.33 -0.16
CA VAL A 261 3.42 12.75 0.05
C VAL A 261 3.13 12.96 1.55
N HIS A 262 3.55 12.04 2.42
CA HIS A 262 3.36 12.19 3.87
C HIS A 262 4.15 13.38 4.44
N GLU A 263 5.37 13.62 3.97
CA GLU A 263 6.19 14.78 4.37
C GLU A 263 5.57 16.10 3.90
N ALA A 264 5.08 16.13 2.66
CA ALA A 264 4.36 17.28 2.11
C ALA A 264 3.06 17.55 2.88
N ALA A 265 2.30 16.51 3.22
CA ALA A 265 1.10 16.63 4.04
C ALA A 265 1.38 17.15 5.46
N ARG A 266 2.53 16.79 6.05
CA ARG A 266 2.99 17.34 7.34
C ARG A 266 3.41 18.81 7.25
N ALA A 267 4.01 19.21 6.13
CA ALA A 267 4.45 20.57 5.89
C ALA A 267 3.28 21.50 5.55
N ALA A 268 2.17 20.97 5.05
CA ALA A 268 0.97 21.72 4.72
C ALA A 268 0.31 22.35 5.97
N ALA A 269 -0.45 23.43 5.76
CA ALA A 269 -1.28 23.98 6.82
C ALA A 269 -2.35 22.96 7.25
N PRO A 270 -2.69 22.87 8.55
CA PRO A 270 -3.67 21.91 9.04
C PRO A 270 -5.01 22.02 8.31
N GLY A 271 -5.58 20.87 7.92
CA GLY A 271 -6.86 20.79 7.24
C GLY A 271 -6.89 21.29 5.80
N ARG A 272 -5.73 21.54 5.17
CA ARG A 272 -5.67 21.99 3.75
C ARG A 272 -5.61 20.84 2.74
N TRP A 273 -5.43 19.62 3.19
CA TRP A 273 -5.44 18.42 2.36
C TRP A 273 -6.59 17.53 2.73
N LEU A 274 -7.26 16.97 1.74
CA LEU A 274 -8.29 15.94 1.89
C LEU A 274 -7.91 14.71 1.09
N LEU A 275 -7.68 13.61 1.77
CA LEU A 275 -7.47 12.30 1.15
C LEU A 275 -8.70 11.42 1.40
N VAL A 276 -9.28 10.89 0.34
CA VAL A 276 -10.46 10.02 0.42
C VAL A 276 -10.07 8.59 0.11
N PHE A 277 -10.29 7.67 1.05
CA PHE A 277 -10.07 6.24 0.89
C PHE A 277 -11.41 5.53 0.75
N ASP A 278 -11.80 5.20 -0.47
CA ASP A 278 -13.08 4.55 -0.76
C ASP A 278 -12.97 3.03 -0.72
N GLY A 279 -13.84 2.37 0.06
CA GLY A 279 -13.84 0.91 0.23
C GLY A 279 -12.78 0.40 1.21
N ALA A 280 -12.48 1.15 2.25
CA ALA A 280 -11.47 0.85 3.26
C ALA A 280 -11.99 -0.17 4.29
N GLU A 281 -12.13 -1.44 3.91
CA GLU A 281 -12.75 -2.46 4.76
C GLU A 281 -11.80 -2.99 5.86
N ASP A 282 -10.48 -3.05 5.63
CA ASP A 282 -9.49 -3.62 6.56
C ASP A 282 -8.47 -2.56 7.03
N PRO A 283 -8.56 -2.07 8.28
CA PRO A 283 -7.62 -1.11 8.84
C PRO A 283 -6.16 -1.57 8.81
N ALA A 284 -5.91 -2.86 9.05
CA ALA A 284 -4.55 -3.40 9.12
C ALA A 284 -3.79 -3.29 7.80
N GLN A 285 -4.50 -3.20 6.69
CA GLN A 285 -3.91 -3.03 5.36
C GLN A 285 -3.62 -1.58 4.98
N LEU A 286 -4.24 -0.61 5.62
CA LEU A 286 -4.25 0.78 5.18
C LEU A 286 -3.60 1.76 6.15
N THR A 287 -3.49 1.42 7.44
CA THR A 287 -3.05 2.35 8.49
C THR A 287 -1.69 3.00 8.18
N ASP A 288 -0.75 2.27 7.57
CA ASP A 288 0.57 2.78 7.18
C ASP A 288 0.55 3.68 5.92
N LEU A 289 -0.57 3.72 5.21
CA LEU A 289 -0.78 4.60 4.05
C LEU A 289 -1.47 5.91 4.41
N LEU A 290 -2.05 5.99 5.61
CA LEU A 290 -2.72 7.20 6.07
C LEU A 290 -1.68 8.24 6.49
N PRO A 291 -1.83 9.51 6.09
CA PRO A 291 -0.96 10.58 6.57
C PRO A 291 -1.18 10.84 8.07
N ASP A 292 -0.21 11.50 8.69
CA ASP A 292 -0.32 11.95 10.07
C ASP A 292 -1.38 13.07 10.20
N HIS A 293 -1.71 13.43 11.44
CA HIS A 293 -2.84 14.26 11.90
C HIS A 293 -3.03 15.68 11.31
N ARG A 294 -2.35 16.08 10.25
CA ARG A 294 -2.55 17.40 9.63
C ARG A 294 -3.46 17.40 8.40
N ALA A 295 -3.55 16.27 7.72
CA ALA A 295 -4.44 16.09 6.58
C ALA A 295 -5.79 15.53 7.06
N HIS A 296 -6.88 16.00 6.48
CA HIS A 296 -8.18 15.38 6.63
C HIS A 296 -8.22 14.06 5.83
N VAL A 297 -8.65 12.99 6.46
CA VAL A 297 -8.80 11.67 5.84
C VAL A 297 -10.24 11.22 5.96
N LEU A 298 -10.89 11.01 4.82
CA LEU A 298 -12.25 10.50 4.73
C LEU A 298 -12.20 9.05 4.23
N LEU A 299 -12.77 8.12 5.00
CA LEU A 299 -12.82 6.72 4.64
C LEU A 299 -14.28 6.27 4.45
N THR A 300 -14.52 5.34 3.55
CA THR A 300 -15.81 4.63 3.46
C THR A 300 -15.61 3.17 3.78
N ALA A 301 -16.40 2.60 4.69
CA ALA A 301 -16.28 1.21 5.11
C ALA A 301 -17.65 0.58 5.38
N GLY A 302 -17.74 -0.74 5.20
CA GLY A 302 -18.89 -1.56 5.60
C GLY A 302 -18.68 -2.20 6.98
N THR A 303 -17.45 -2.24 7.50
CA THR A 303 -17.08 -2.78 8.81
C THR A 303 -16.92 -1.69 9.87
N ARG A 304 -17.03 -2.07 11.14
CA ARG A 304 -16.76 -1.17 12.28
C ARG A 304 -15.33 -1.29 12.83
N ASP A 305 -14.46 -2.04 12.20
CA ASP A 305 -13.11 -2.31 12.69
C ASP A 305 -12.25 -1.04 12.83
N TRP A 306 -12.65 0.04 12.16
CA TRP A 306 -12.04 1.35 12.30
C TRP A 306 -12.29 2.04 13.65
N THR A 307 -13.27 1.57 14.45
CA THR A 307 -13.58 2.15 15.77
C THR A 307 -12.40 2.00 16.74
N ASP A 308 -11.60 0.93 16.57
CA ASP A 308 -10.45 0.63 17.43
C ASP A 308 -9.15 1.31 16.97
N VAL A 309 -9.19 2.05 15.84
CA VAL A 309 -8.01 2.77 15.32
C VAL A 309 -7.94 4.17 15.95
N PRO A 310 -6.88 4.49 16.71
CA PRO A 310 -6.77 5.79 17.40
C PRO A 310 -6.86 6.98 16.45
N GLY A 311 -7.54 8.05 16.88
CA GLY A 311 -7.72 9.27 16.09
C GLY A 311 -8.71 9.12 14.93
N THR A 312 -9.59 8.13 14.98
CA THR A 312 -10.63 7.88 13.97
C THR A 312 -12.02 8.05 14.55
N ARG A 313 -12.87 8.81 13.85
CA ARG A 313 -14.29 9.00 14.19
C ARG A 313 -15.17 8.29 13.17
N VAL A 314 -16.13 7.50 13.64
CA VAL A 314 -17.08 6.79 12.78
C VAL A 314 -18.41 7.56 12.74
N ILE A 315 -18.94 7.76 11.52
CA ILE A 315 -20.27 8.34 11.27
C ILE A 315 -21.12 7.28 10.57
N ASP A 316 -22.20 6.86 11.22
CA ASP A 316 -23.13 5.88 10.66
C ASP A 316 -24.03 6.52 9.58
N ILE A 317 -24.11 5.88 8.43
CA ILE A 317 -24.94 6.27 7.29
C ILE A 317 -26.07 5.25 7.10
N SER A 318 -27.30 5.71 7.36
CA SER A 318 -28.53 4.90 7.20
C SER A 318 -29.11 4.96 5.79
N ALA A 319 -30.25 4.32 5.54
CA ALA A 319 -31.09 4.53 4.35
C ALA A 319 -31.53 6.01 4.27
N PHE A 320 -32.13 6.43 3.16
CA PHE A 320 -32.75 7.77 3.06
C PHE A 320 -33.89 7.93 4.06
N THR A 321 -34.13 9.14 4.46
CA THR A 321 -35.43 9.47 5.06
C THR A 321 -36.51 9.33 3.98
N ARG A 322 -37.78 9.08 4.39
CA ARG A 322 -38.88 8.96 3.44
C ARG A 322 -39.02 10.22 2.56
N THR A 323 -38.84 11.39 3.13
CA THR A 323 -38.88 12.66 2.40
C THR A 323 -37.80 12.75 1.33
N GLU A 324 -36.58 12.32 1.64
CA GLU A 324 -35.48 12.26 0.67
C GLU A 324 -35.77 11.26 -0.46
N SER A 325 -36.32 10.09 -0.12
CA SER A 325 -36.71 9.05 -1.09
C SER A 325 -37.74 9.55 -2.07
N VAL A 326 -38.84 10.14 -1.59
CA VAL A 326 -39.89 10.72 -2.41
C VAL A 326 -39.35 11.83 -3.31
N ALA A 327 -38.53 12.73 -2.75
CA ALA A 327 -37.90 13.80 -3.51
C ALA A 327 -37.00 13.24 -4.61
N TYR A 328 -36.21 12.20 -4.33
CA TYR A 328 -35.34 11.54 -5.30
C TYR A 328 -36.13 10.92 -6.45
N VAL A 329 -37.18 10.13 -6.14
CA VAL A 329 -38.00 9.46 -7.13
C VAL A 329 -38.68 10.47 -8.03
N ARG A 330 -39.34 11.50 -7.48
CA ARG A 330 -40.07 12.50 -8.25
C ARG A 330 -39.17 13.39 -9.11
N ARG A 331 -37.94 13.68 -8.67
CA ARG A 331 -36.93 14.37 -9.53
C ARG A 331 -36.55 13.55 -10.74
N ARG A 332 -36.52 12.21 -10.60
CA ARG A 332 -36.13 11.30 -11.68
C ARG A 332 -37.28 10.98 -12.60
N VAL A 333 -38.50 10.84 -12.03
CA VAL A 333 -39.72 10.45 -12.70
C VAL A 333 -40.82 11.47 -12.37
N PRO A 334 -40.83 12.67 -12.98
CA PRO A 334 -41.71 13.77 -12.63
C PRO A 334 -43.19 13.47 -12.81
N ARG A 335 -43.54 12.43 -13.58
CA ARG A 335 -44.96 12.02 -13.83
C ARG A 335 -45.58 11.32 -12.62
N LEU A 336 -44.82 10.87 -11.64
CA LEU A 336 -45.35 10.19 -10.47
C LEU A 336 -45.94 11.18 -9.46
N THR A 337 -47.06 10.77 -8.82
CA THR A 337 -47.59 11.51 -7.67
C THR A 337 -46.75 11.33 -6.43
N VAL A 338 -47.02 12.08 -5.37
CA VAL A 338 -46.33 11.93 -4.09
C VAL A 338 -46.62 10.56 -3.50
N GLU A 339 -47.85 10.11 -3.58
CA GLU A 339 -48.35 8.82 -3.08
C GLU A 339 -47.66 7.66 -3.79
N GLU A 340 -47.60 7.70 -5.14
CA GLU A 340 -46.90 6.67 -5.94
C GLU A 340 -45.39 6.61 -5.61
N ALA A 341 -44.78 7.77 -5.42
CA ALA A 341 -43.35 7.85 -5.05
C ALA A 341 -43.12 7.34 -3.61
N ASP A 342 -44.06 7.59 -2.69
CA ASP A 342 -44.01 7.08 -1.32
C ASP A 342 -44.14 5.56 -1.27
N GLU A 343 -45.12 4.99 -2.01
CA GLU A 343 -45.27 3.54 -2.12
C GLU A 343 -44.05 2.84 -2.74
N LEU A 344 -43.44 3.45 -3.76
CA LEU A 344 -42.18 2.95 -4.32
C LEU A 344 -41.03 2.99 -3.32
N ALA A 345 -40.92 4.07 -2.55
CA ALA A 345 -39.88 4.22 -1.52
C ALA A 345 -40.03 3.17 -0.42
N ASP A 346 -41.27 2.92 0.01
CA ASP A 346 -41.60 1.87 0.97
C ASP A 346 -41.24 0.47 0.47
N ALA A 347 -41.64 0.16 -0.78
CA ALA A 347 -41.37 -1.13 -1.38
C ALA A 347 -39.87 -1.48 -1.52
N VAL A 348 -38.99 -0.48 -1.55
CA VAL A 348 -37.53 -0.65 -1.63
C VAL A 348 -36.80 -0.21 -0.35
N LEU A 349 -37.52 -0.05 0.77
CA LEU A 349 -37.01 0.27 2.09
C LEU A 349 -36.13 1.53 2.15
N ASP A 350 -36.49 2.55 1.40
CA ASP A 350 -35.78 3.82 1.31
C ASP A 350 -34.28 3.67 0.96
N LEU A 351 -33.87 2.53 0.38
CA LEU A 351 -32.46 2.27 0.10
C LEU A 351 -32.01 3.03 -1.17
N PRO A 352 -31.05 3.97 -1.08
CA PRO A 352 -30.67 4.84 -2.20
C PRO A 352 -30.33 4.09 -3.49
N LEU A 353 -29.63 2.96 -3.38
CA LEU A 353 -29.26 2.15 -4.53
C LEU A 353 -30.48 1.62 -5.27
N LEU A 354 -31.47 1.08 -4.55
CA LEU A 354 -32.68 0.53 -5.13
C LEU A 354 -33.60 1.62 -5.69
N LEU A 355 -33.73 2.73 -4.98
CA LEU A 355 -34.43 3.91 -5.46
C LEU A 355 -33.87 4.43 -6.77
N ALA A 356 -32.52 4.47 -6.88
CA ALA A 356 -31.87 4.93 -8.10
C ALA A 356 -32.18 4.03 -9.29
N GLN A 357 -32.23 2.74 -9.07
CA GLN A 357 -32.53 1.75 -10.12
C GLN A 357 -34.00 1.74 -10.51
N THR A 358 -34.88 1.66 -9.53
CA THR A 358 -36.34 1.71 -9.77
C THR A 358 -36.74 2.97 -10.51
N ALA A 359 -36.26 4.12 -10.06
CA ALA A 359 -36.52 5.39 -10.71
C ALA A 359 -35.86 5.49 -12.10
N ALA A 360 -34.69 4.89 -12.33
CA ALA A 360 -34.05 4.83 -13.64
C ALA A 360 -34.87 3.99 -14.60
N TRP A 361 -35.29 2.83 -14.14
CA TRP A 361 -36.11 1.93 -14.96
C TRP A 361 -37.46 2.57 -15.33
N LEU A 362 -38.17 3.17 -14.37
CA LEU A 362 -39.43 3.88 -14.61
C LEU A 362 -39.27 5.10 -15.51
N ALA A 363 -38.14 5.80 -15.44
CA ALA A 363 -37.85 6.91 -16.34
C ALA A 363 -37.58 6.47 -17.79
N ALA A 364 -36.99 5.28 -17.96
CA ALA A 364 -36.67 4.71 -19.26
C ALA A 364 -37.84 3.95 -19.91
N ASN A 365 -38.85 3.58 -19.12
CA ASN A 365 -40.01 2.80 -19.58
C ASN A 365 -41.30 3.52 -19.16
N ASP A 366 -42.18 3.74 -20.08
CA ASP A 366 -43.45 4.40 -19.82
C ASP A 366 -44.50 3.40 -19.28
N VAL A 367 -44.23 2.92 -18.06
CA VAL A 367 -45.07 1.93 -17.35
C VAL A 367 -45.67 2.62 -16.12
N PRO A 368 -46.97 2.40 -15.81
CA PRO A 368 -47.58 2.89 -14.57
C PRO A 368 -46.82 2.38 -13.32
N ALA A 369 -46.73 3.23 -12.30
CA ALA A 369 -46.08 2.84 -11.02
C ALA A 369 -46.78 1.65 -10.37
N ALA A 370 -48.11 1.57 -10.45
CA ALA A 370 -48.90 0.48 -9.89
C ALA A 370 -48.54 -0.89 -10.50
N ASP A 371 -48.28 -0.96 -11.81
CA ASP A 371 -47.89 -2.19 -12.49
C ASP A 371 -46.48 -2.66 -12.06
N TYR A 372 -45.58 -1.71 -11.93
CA TYR A 372 -44.23 -1.99 -11.42
C TYR A 372 -44.28 -2.45 -9.96
N LEU A 373 -45.04 -1.77 -9.11
CA LEU A 373 -45.27 -2.16 -7.71
C LEU A 373 -45.94 -3.54 -7.61
N GLY A 374 -46.91 -3.83 -8.49
CA GLY A 374 -47.50 -5.15 -8.61
C GLY A 374 -46.45 -6.23 -8.89
N THR A 375 -45.52 -5.95 -9.80
CA THR A 375 -44.39 -6.85 -10.11
C THR A 375 -43.46 -7.03 -8.93
N LEU A 376 -43.13 -5.94 -8.23
CA LEU A 376 -42.27 -5.99 -7.01
C LEU A 376 -42.90 -6.84 -5.89
N ARG A 377 -44.23 -6.74 -5.71
CA ARG A 377 -44.97 -7.46 -4.65
C ARG A 377 -45.30 -8.91 -5.03
N ALA A 378 -45.45 -9.21 -6.32
CA ALA A 378 -45.86 -10.56 -6.82
C ALA A 378 -44.73 -11.59 -6.79
N THR A 379 -43.48 -11.18 -6.65
CA THR A 379 -42.33 -12.08 -6.60
C THR A 379 -42.13 -12.56 -5.16
N PRO A 380 -42.28 -13.88 -4.85
CA PRO A 380 -42.08 -14.40 -3.51
C PRO A 380 -40.66 -14.13 -3.07
N GLU A 381 -40.48 -13.53 -1.91
CA GLU A 381 -39.15 -13.45 -1.28
C GLU A 381 -38.72 -14.86 -0.88
N PRO A 382 -37.45 -15.24 -1.14
CA PRO A 382 -36.89 -16.46 -0.58
C PRO A 382 -36.96 -16.36 0.95
N GLY A 383 -37.57 -17.34 1.61
CA GLY A 383 -37.64 -17.42 3.07
C GLY A 383 -36.25 -17.35 3.71
N PRO A 384 -36.17 -17.07 5.01
CA PRO A 384 -34.89 -16.96 5.73
C PRO A 384 -34.01 -18.22 5.67
N ASP A 385 -34.61 -19.37 5.34
CA ASP A 385 -33.92 -20.66 5.23
C ASP A 385 -33.39 -20.96 3.82
N THR A 386 -33.56 -20.05 2.85
CA THR A 386 -33.02 -20.24 1.50
C THR A 386 -31.57 -19.77 1.43
N PRO A 387 -30.63 -20.58 0.90
CA PRO A 387 -29.24 -20.13 0.73
C PRO A 387 -29.19 -18.79 -0.02
N GLY A 388 -28.74 -17.71 0.65
CA GLY A 388 -28.69 -16.35 0.11
C GLY A 388 -29.93 -15.48 0.40
N GLY A 389 -30.98 -15.97 1.10
CA GLY A 389 -32.22 -15.22 1.38
C GLY A 389 -32.02 -13.94 2.22
N THR A 390 -31.00 -13.85 3.05
CA THR A 390 -30.68 -12.68 3.89
C THR A 390 -29.69 -11.68 3.26
N ALA A 391 -29.20 -11.95 2.05
CA ALA A 391 -28.10 -11.20 1.45
C ALA A 391 -28.52 -9.93 0.70
N TYR A 392 -29.80 -9.80 0.34
CA TYR A 392 -30.33 -8.69 -0.41
C TYR A 392 -31.47 -7.99 0.33
N PRO A 393 -31.59 -6.66 0.20
CA PRO A 393 -32.77 -5.94 0.66
C PRO A 393 -34.03 -6.44 -0.08
N PRO A 394 -35.22 -6.44 0.58
CA PRO A 394 -36.47 -6.76 -0.06
C PRO A 394 -36.71 -5.95 -1.35
N GLY A 395 -37.33 -6.57 -2.35
CA GLY A 395 -37.58 -5.95 -3.65
C GLY A 395 -36.38 -5.83 -4.59
N PHE A 396 -35.14 -6.03 -4.08
CA PHE A 396 -33.93 -5.92 -4.89
C PHE A 396 -33.89 -6.88 -6.07
N ARG A 397 -34.17 -8.16 -5.83
CA ARG A 397 -34.14 -9.21 -6.88
C ARG A 397 -35.13 -8.92 -7.98
N THR A 398 -36.34 -8.50 -7.65
CA THR A 398 -37.40 -8.20 -8.61
C THR A 398 -37.08 -6.99 -9.46
N ALA A 399 -36.68 -5.89 -8.84
CA ALA A 399 -36.28 -4.68 -9.55
C ALA A 399 -35.15 -4.96 -10.55
N TRP A 400 -34.17 -5.74 -10.15
CA TRP A 400 -33.02 -6.08 -11.00
C TRP A 400 -33.37 -7.10 -12.07
N SER A 401 -34.19 -8.11 -11.78
CA SER A 401 -34.64 -9.07 -12.79
C SER A 401 -35.43 -8.38 -13.89
N THR A 402 -36.28 -7.42 -13.54
CA THR A 402 -37.05 -6.61 -14.49
C THR A 402 -36.11 -5.76 -15.36
N THR A 403 -35.14 -5.11 -14.76
CA THR A 403 -34.14 -4.30 -15.48
C THR A 403 -33.31 -5.16 -16.42
N LEU A 404 -32.82 -6.29 -15.93
CA LEU A 404 -31.99 -7.22 -16.71
C LEU A 404 -32.79 -7.85 -17.86
N GLY A 405 -34.03 -8.21 -17.62
CA GLY A 405 -34.94 -8.71 -18.66
C GLY A 405 -35.16 -7.69 -19.78
N THR A 406 -35.39 -6.43 -19.43
CA THR A 406 -35.52 -5.34 -20.39
C THR A 406 -34.21 -5.11 -21.16
N LEU A 407 -33.07 -5.15 -20.49
CA LEU A 407 -31.77 -4.98 -21.12
C LEU A 407 -31.46 -6.13 -22.09
N ARG A 408 -31.70 -7.39 -21.68
CA ARG A 408 -31.56 -8.58 -22.57
C ARG A 408 -32.44 -8.51 -23.82
N ALA A 409 -33.65 -8.04 -23.68
CA ALA A 409 -34.59 -7.93 -24.80
C ALA A 409 -34.20 -6.81 -25.78
N ARG A 410 -33.69 -5.67 -25.29
CA ARG A 410 -33.45 -4.48 -26.13
C ARG A 410 -31.98 -4.31 -26.56
N ASN A 411 -31.04 -4.81 -25.77
CA ASN A 411 -29.60 -4.65 -25.96
C ASN A 411 -28.85 -5.91 -25.51
N PRO A 412 -28.96 -7.03 -26.22
CA PRO A 412 -28.40 -8.32 -25.80
C PRO A 412 -26.89 -8.28 -25.64
N GLU A 413 -26.15 -7.56 -26.50
CA GLU A 413 -24.70 -7.40 -26.42
C GLU A 413 -24.26 -6.64 -25.14
N ALA A 414 -25.00 -5.61 -24.76
CA ALA A 414 -24.74 -4.89 -23.52
C ALA A 414 -25.04 -5.78 -22.29
N ALA A 415 -26.08 -6.63 -22.37
CA ALA A 415 -26.37 -7.59 -21.29
C ALA A 415 -25.27 -8.66 -21.17
N GLU A 416 -24.71 -9.13 -22.28
CA GLU A 416 -23.62 -10.08 -22.31
C GLU A 416 -22.34 -9.47 -21.72
N LEU A 417 -22.00 -8.23 -22.10
CA LEU A 417 -20.90 -7.48 -21.50
C LEU A 417 -21.10 -7.32 -19.99
N LEU A 418 -22.32 -7.00 -19.55
CA LEU A 418 -22.64 -6.83 -18.14
C LEU A 418 -22.42 -8.13 -17.36
N ASN A 419 -22.83 -9.27 -17.92
CA ASN A 419 -22.60 -10.58 -17.33
C ASN A 419 -21.10 -10.89 -17.22
N LEU A 420 -20.30 -10.60 -18.24
CA LEU A 420 -18.86 -10.77 -18.19
C LEU A 420 -18.22 -9.88 -17.11
N LEU A 421 -18.60 -8.60 -17.03
CA LEU A 421 -18.11 -7.66 -16.02
C LEU A 421 -18.38 -8.14 -14.58
N ALA A 422 -19.42 -8.94 -14.38
CA ALA A 422 -19.72 -9.52 -13.07
C ALA A 422 -18.64 -10.50 -12.56
N PHE A 423 -17.76 -11.00 -13.42
CA PHE A 423 -16.67 -11.92 -13.06
C PHE A 423 -15.32 -11.23 -12.82
N PHE A 424 -15.28 -9.91 -12.75
CA PHE A 424 -14.13 -9.15 -12.29
C PHE A 424 -14.34 -8.68 -10.85
N ALA A 425 -13.28 -8.17 -10.21
CA ALA A 425 -13.41 -7.63 -8.85
C ALA A 425 -14.39 -6.45 -8.80
N PRO A 426 -15.17 -6.29 -7.72
CA PRO A 426 -16.00 -5.12 -7.54
C PRO A 426 -15.13 -3.85 -7.45
N GLY A 427 -15.67 -2.73 -7.91
CA GLY A 427 -14.95 -1.47 -8.00
C GLY A 427 -14.48 -1.19 -9.42
N GLU A 428 -13.23 -0.74 -9.57
CA GLU A 428 -12.68 -0.30 -10.86
C GLU A 428 -12.25 -1.49 -11.73
N ILE A 429 -12.86 -1.59 -12.89
CA ILE A 429 -12.49 -2.54 -13.94
C ILE A 429 -11.88 -1.73 -15.09
N PRO A 430 -10.58 -1.80 -15.33
CA PRO A 430 -9.94 -1.07 -16.42
C PRO A 430 -10.46 -1.58 -17.77
N VAL A 431 -10.94 -0.67 -18.60
CA VAL A 431 -11.48 -1.01 -19.94
C VAL A 431 -10.41 -1.68 -20.81
N ARG A 432 -9.14 -1.29 -20.65
CA ARG A 432 -8.02 -1.90 -21.38
C ARG A 432 -7.89 -3.41 -21.20
N LEU A 433 -8.33 -3.97 -20.07
CA LEU A 433 -8.34 -5.43 -19.87
C LEU A 433 -9.20 -6.14 -20.91
N LEU A 434 -10.28 -5.50 -21.37
CA LEU A 434 -11.19 -6.05 -22.36
C LEU A 434 -10.80 -5.65 -23.79
N THR A 435 -10.33 -4.40 -23.99
CA THR A 435 -10.03 -3.87 -25.34
C THR A 435 -8.68 -4.32 -25.87
N GLU A 436 -7.72 -4.70 -25.02
CA GLU A 436 -6.41 -5.22 -25.42
C GLU A 436 -6.37 -6.74 -25.60
N VAL A 437 -7.50 -7.44 -25.44
CA VAL A 437 -7.62 -8.90 -25.62
C VAL A 437 -7.35 -9.30 -27.06
N ARG A 438 -6.69 -10.46 -27.27
CA ARG A 438 -6.40 -10.97 -28.60
C ARG A 438 -7.69 -11.38 -29.33
N TYR A 439 -7.65 -11.28 -30.65
CA TYR A 439 -8.77 -11.73 -31.48
C TYR A 439 -9.07 -13.23 -31.24
N GLY A 440 -10.33 -13.53 -30.95
CA GLY A 440 -10.81 -14.89 -30.70
C GLY A 440 -10.70 -15.38 -29.27
N ASP A 441 -10.17 -14.58 -28.35
CA ASP A 441 -10.15 -14.93 -26.92
C ASP A 441 -11.47 -14.56 -26.22
N LEU A 442 -12.33 -13.76 -26.86
CA LEU A 442 -13.71 -13.46 -26.41
C LEU A 442 -14.72 -14.24 -27.25
N PRO A 443 -15.93 -14.49 -26.73
CA PRO A 443 -17.07 -14.91 -27.54
C PRO A 443 -17.30 -13.98 -28.73
N ALA A 444 -17.75 -14.51 -29.86
CA ALA A 444 -17.84 -13.77 -31.13
C ALA A 444 -18.64 -12.44 -31.01
N SER A 445 -19.72 -12.44 -30.23
CA SER A 445 -20.54 -11.25 -29.95
C SER A 445 -19.76 -10.17 -29.18
N LEU A 446 -19.05 -10.55 -28.14
CA LEU A 446 -18.22 -9.63 -27.33
C LEU A 446 -16.98 -9.19 -28.08
N ASP A 447 -16.35 -10.08 -28.87
CA ASP A 447 -15.19 -9.71 -29.68
C ASP A 447 -15.58 -8.65 -30.74
N ALA A 448 -16.72 -8.83 -31.41
CA ALA A 448 -17.27 -7.85 -32.32
C ALA A 448 -17.58 -6.51 -31.62
N LEU A 449 -18.22 -6.56 -30.44
CA LEU A 449 -18.57 -5.40 -29.65
C LEU A 449 -17.35 -4.57 -29.26
N VAL A 450 -16.33 -5.24 -28.72
CA VAL A 450 -15.08 -4.59 -28.21
C VAL A 450 -14.28 -3.94 -29.36
N ARG A 451 -14.35 -4.47 -30.56
CA ARG A 451 -13.60 -3.99 -31.71
C ARG A 451 -14.29 -2.87 -32.51
N ASP A 452 -15.58 -2.69 -32.33
CA ASP A 452 -16.28 -1.52 -32.89
C ASP A 452 -16.45 -0.42 -31.83
N PRO A 453 -15.69 0.68 -31.93
CA PRO A 453 -15.72 1.76 -30.94
C PRO A 453 -17.13 2.38 -30.76
N ARG A 454 -17.97 2.34 -31.79
CA ARG A 454 -19.32 2.92 -31.71
C ARG A 454 -20.25 2.00 -30.91
N SER A 455 -20.27 0.71 -31.23
CA SER A 455 -21.05 -0.30 -30.52
C SER A 455 -20.60 -0.41 -29.08
N TRP A 456 -19.28 -0.39 -28.83
CA TRP A 456 -18.69 -0.37 -27.50
C TRP A 456 -19.18 0.80 -26.64
N HIS A 457 -19.09 2.03 -27.19
CA HIS A 457 -19.54 3.24 -26.50
C HIS A 457 -21.05 3.21 -26.25
N LEU A 458 -21.82 2.73 -27.21
CA LEU A 458 -23.28 2.60 -27.06
C LEU A 458 -23.65 1.60 -25.97
N ALA A 459 -23.00 0.43 -25.93
CA ALA A 459 -23.21 -0.58 -24.90
C ALA A 459 -22.92 -0.04 -23.50
N LEU A 460 -21.75 0.57 -23.30
CA LEU A 460 -21.39 1.17 -22.02
C LEU A 460 -22.37 2.27 -21.60
N ARG A 461 -22.75 3.13 -22.51
CA ARG A 461 -23.74 4.19 -22.25
C ARG A 461 -25.10 3.61 -21.82
N ARG A 462 -25.57 2.56 -22.49
CA ARG A 462 -26.80 1.87 -22.11
C ARG A 462 -26.72 1.27 -20.73
N LEU A 463 -25.61 0.61 -20.41
CA LEU A 463 -25.37 0.07 -19.06
C LEU A 463 -25.39 1.17 -17.98
N SER A 464 -24.84 2.35 -18.29
CA SER A 464 -24.86 3.50 -17.38
C SER A 464 -26.25 4.13 -17.24
N GLU A 465 -27.05 4.18 -18.32
CA GLU A 465 -28.45 4.70 -18.29
C GLU A 465 -29.33 3.90 -17.33
N TYR A 466 -29.17 2.58 -17.30
CA TYR A 466 -29.87 1.68 -16.36
C TYR A 466 -29.20 1.65 -14.97
N THR A 467 -28.19 2.48 -14.70
CA THR A 467 -27.42 2.51 -13.44
C THR A 467 -26.78 1.17 -13.08
N ALA A 468 -26.59 0.30 -14.07
CA ALA A 468 -25.95 -0.99 -13.90
C ALA A 468 -24.44 -0.83 -13.62
N VAL A 469 -23.83 0.12 -14.31
CA VAL A 469 -22.43 0.49 -14.14
C VAL A 469 -22.27 2.01 -14.05
N ARG A 470 -21.18 2.46 -13.48
CA ARG A 470 -20.69 3.82 -13.56
C ARG A 470 -19.46 3.86 -14.46
N LEU A 471 -19.36 4.90 -15.29
CA LEU A 471 -18.27 5.09 -16.22
C LEU A 471 -17.37 6.22 -15.72
N ASP A 472 -16.07 5.98 -15.63
CA ASP A 472 -15.06 7.00 -15.40
C ASP A 472 -14.27 7.20 -16.70
N TYR A 473 -13.98 8.47 -17.05
CA TYR A 473 -13.42 8.84 -18.35
C TYR A 473 -12.02 9.39 -18.21
N GLU A 474 -11.22 9.21 -19.24
CA GLU A 474 -9.83 9.65 -19.36
C GLU A 474 -9.79 11.17 -19.33
N GLN A 475 -9.69 12.10 -19.23
CA GLN A 475 -9.62 13.57 -19.25
C GLN A 475 -10.95 14.30 -19.53
N GLU A 476 -11.32 15.18 -18.61
CA GLU A 476 -12.52 16.04 -18.72
C GLU A 476 -12.47 17.09 -19.86
N LEU A 477 -11.31 17.35 -20.43
CA LEU A 477 -11.09 18.42 -21.44
C LEU A 477 -11.20 17.96 -22.90
N ALA A 478 -11.40 16.68 -23.15
CA ALA A 478 -11.58 16.17 -24.52
C ALA A 478 -13.05 16.28 -24.97
N GLU A 479 -13.28 16.70 -26.22
CA GLU A 479 -14.62 16.77 -26.80
C GLU A 479 -15.36 15.41 -26.79
N ASN A 480 -14.60 14.30 -26.72
CA ASN A 480 -15.13 12.93 -26.68
C ASN A 480 -14.20 12.02 -25.83
N PRO A 481 -14.23 12.14 -24.50
CA PRO A 481 -13.31 11.38 -23.63
C PRO A 481 -13.61 9.87 -23.70
N ALA A 482 -12.54 9.06 -23.84
CA ALA A 482 -12.66 7.61 -23.79
C ALA A 482 -13.00 7.15 -22.36
N VAL A 483 -13.76 6.05 -22.24
CA VAL A 483 -14.01 5.42 -20.94
C VAL A 483 -12.75 4.69 -20.51
N GLU A 484 -12.17 5.08 -19.38
CA GLU A 484 -10.98 4.45 -18.83
C GLU A 484 -11.33 3.27 -17.93
N GLN A 485 -12.38 3.43 -17.12
CA GLN A 485 -12.79 2.45 -16.13
C GLN A 485 -14.30 2.29 -16.06
N VAL A 486 -14.73 1.05 -15.77
CA VAL A 486 -16.11 0.71 -15.49
C VAL A 486 -16.22 0.29 -14.03
N ARG A 487 -17.15 0.89 -13.30
CA ARG A 487 -17.42 0.51 -11.90
C ARG A 487 -18.76 -0.19 -11.79
N MET A 488 -18.76 -1.37 -11.15
CA MET A 488 -19.97 -2.14 -10.86
C MET A 488 -20.15 -2.30 -9.34
N HIS A 489 -21.38 -2.12 -8.87
CA HIS A 489 -21.68 -2.27 -7.44
C HIS A 489 -21.69 -3.76 -7.04
N ARG A 490 -21.06 -4.11 -5.89
CA ARG A 490 -20.89 -5.49 -5.42
C ARG A 490 -22.18 -6.31 -5.29
N LEU A 491 -23.28 -5.69 -4.84
CA LEU A 491 -24.57 -6.39 -4.72
C LEU A 491 -25.12 -6.77 -6.10
N TYR A 492 -24.95 -5.87 -7.06
CA TYR A 492 -25.41 -6.12 -8.42
C TYR A 492 -24.60 -7.21 -9.11
N GLN A 493 -23.28 -7.16 -8.93
CA GLN A 493 -22.37 -8.18 -9.42
C GLN A 493 -22.74 -9.57 -8.87
N ARG A 494 -23.00 -9.66 -7.57
CA ARG A 494 -23.44 -10.90 -6.93
C ARG A 494 -24.78 -11.39 -7.50
N PHE A 495 -25.76 -10.49 -7.64
CA PHE A 495 -27.06 -10.80 -8.21
C PHE A 495 -26.94 -11.37 -9.64
N LEU A 496 -26.12 -10.74 -10.50
CA LEU A 496 -25.89 -11.23 -11.86
C LEU A 496 -25.35 -12.65 -11.87
N ARG A 497 -24.33 -12.93 -11.05
CA ARG A 497 -23.78 -14.29 -10.93
C ARG A 497 -24.80 -15.30 -10.46
N GLU A 498 -25.64 -14.95 -9.49
CA GLU A 498 -26.71 -15.83 -8.98
C GLU A 498 -27.86 -16.01 -9.99
N SER A 499 -28.08 -15.05 -10.89
CA SER A 499 -29.10 -15.12 -11.93
C SER A 499 -28.71 -15.97 -13.15
N LEU A 500 -27.43 -16.33 -13.27
CA LEU A 500 -26.93 -17.17 -14.35
C LEU A 500 -27.07 -18.66 -14.00
N THR A 501 -27.29 -19.47 -15.02
CA THR A 501 -27.19 -20.93 -14.90
C THR A 501 -25.74 -21.36 -14.60
N GLU A 502 -25.56 -22.58 -14.15
CA GLU A 502 -24.23 -23.09 -13.82
C GLU A 502 -23.29 -23.12 -15.05
N ASP A 503 -23.82 -23.47 -16.22
CA ASP A 503 -23.06 -23.49 -17.45
C ASP A 503 -22.69 -22.08 -17.94
N GLU A 504 -23.61 -21.13 -17.83
CA GLU A 504 -23.32 -19.73 -18.12
C GLU A 504 -22.27 -19.16 -17.17
N ARG A 505 -22.37 -19.46 -15.87
CA ARG A 505 -21.34 -19.05 -14.88
C ARG A 505 -19.96 -19.57 -15.24
N ARG A 506 -19.86 -20.85 -15.59
CA ARG A 506 -18.60 -21.44 -16.03
C ARG A 506 -18.07 -20.79 -17.30
N SER A 507 -18.95 -20.54 -18.28
CA SER A 507 -18.57 -19.89 -19.53
C SER A 507 -18.03 -18.49 -19.33
N TYR A 508 -18.71 -17.65 -18.53
CA TYR A 508 -18.25 -16.29 -18.26
C TYR A 508 -16.99 -16.28 -17.37
N ALA A 509 -16.86 -17.17 -16.40
CA ALA A 509 -15.66 -17.34 -15.59
C ALA A 509 -14.47 -17.73 -16.46
N ASP A 510 -14.65 -18.70 -17.38
CA ASP A 510 -13.62 -19.08 -18.34
C ASP A 510 -13.20 -17.91 -19.22
N THR A 511 -14.16 -17.15 -19.73
CA THR A 511 -13.91 -15.95 -20.55
C THR A 511 -13.13 -14.89 -19.74
N ALA A 512 -13.54 -14.61 -18.50
CA ALA A 512 -12.83 -13.68 -17.64
C ALA A 512 -11.37 -14.16 -17.35
N CYS A 513 -11.18 -15.45 -17.10
CA CYS A 513 -9.85 -16.03 -16.96
C CYS A 513 -8.99 -15.87 -18.23
N GLN A 514 -9.59 -16.05 -19.42
CA GLN A 514 -8.87 -15.84 -20.69
C GLN A 514 -8.44 -14.37 -20.86
N VAL A 515 -9.31 -13.44 -20.51
CA VAL A 515 -8.97 -12.00 -20.49
C VAL A 515 -7.77 -11.73 -19.60
N LEU A 516 -7.76 -12.27 -18.37
CA LEU A 516 -6.66 -12.11 -17.43
C LEU A 516 -5.35 -12.75 -17.93
N VAL A 517 -5.43 -13.95 -18.54
CA VAL A 517 -4.27 -14.62 -19.15
C VAL A 517 -3.72 -13.83 -20.34
N GLY A 518 -4.60 -13.22 -21.14
CA GLY A 518 -4.20 -12.35 -22.25
C GLY A 518 -3.43 -11.10 -21.79
N ALA A 519 -3.76 -10.60 -20.61
CA ALA A 519 -3.11 -9.46 -19.99
C ALA A 519 -1.83 -9.80 -19.18
N ASP A 520 -1.52 -11.10 -18.94
CA ASP A 520 -0.31 -11.54 -18.24
C ASP A 520 0.96 -11.25 -19.07
N PRO A 521 1.87 -10.38 -18.59
CA PRO A 521 3.13 -10.11 -19.28
C PRO A 521 4.08 -11.35 -19.27
N ARG A 522 3.83 -12.36 -18.42
CA ARG A 522 4.65 -13.57 -18.21
C ARG A 522 6.10 -13.29 -17.78
N ARG A 523 6.35 -12.12 -17.21
CA ARG A 523 7.69 -11.66 -16.78
C ARG A 523 7.60 -11.01 -15.41
N PRO A 524 7.29 -11.75 -14.33
CA PRO A 524 7.12 -11.18 -12.98
C PRO A 524 8.41 -10.56 -12.42
N SER A 525 9.57 -10.89 -12.98
CA SER A 525 10.86 -10.30 -12.61
C SER A 525 11.17 -8.96 -13.31
N ASP A 526 10.40 -8.55 -14.32
CA ASP A 526 10.57 -7.26 -15.00
C ASP A 526 9.76 -6.18 -14.27
N THR A 527 10.44 -5.22 -13.67
CA THR A 527 9.80 -4.15 -12.90
C THR A 527 8.86 -3.26 -13.73
N ARG A 528 9.05 -3.21 -15.06
CA ARG A 528 8.17 -2.47 -15.98
C ARG A 528 6.77 -3.09 -16.09
N ASP A 529 6.66 -4.39 -15.80
CA ASP A 529 5.40 -5.13 -15.88
C ASP A 529 4.66 -5.21 -14.52
N TRP A 530 5.24 -4.67 -13.45
CA TRP A 530 4.68 -4.77 -12.10
C TRP A 530 3.33 -4.08 -11.93
N GLU A 531 3.11 -2.96 -12.60
CA GLU A 531 1.81 -2.28 -12.60
C GLU A 531 0.70 -3.17 -13.18
N ARG A 532 1.01 -3.96 -14.21
CA ARG A 532 0.05 -4.92 -14.79
C ARG A 532 -0.31 -6.03 -13.81
N TYR A 533 0.67 -6.60 -13.09
CA TYR A 533 0.39 -7.61 -12.07
C TYR A 533 -0.46 -7.07 -10.93
N ALA A 534 -0.23 -5.83 -10.51
CA ALA A 534 -1.03 -5.18 -9.48
C ALA A 534 -2.51 -5.04 -9.91
N LEU A 535 -2.75 -4.81 -11.20
CA LEU A 535 -4.11 -4.76 -11.76
C LEU A 535 -4.77 -6.15 -11.84
N LEU A 536 -4.01 -7.22 -12.12
CA LEU A 536 -4.55 -8.56 -12.32
C LEU A 536 -4.98 -9.25 -11.02
N ILE A 537 -4.17 -9.13 -9.96
CA ILE A 537 -4.36 -9.84 -8.70
C ILE A 537 -5.76 -9.71 -8.11
N PRO A 538 -6.36 -8.50 -8.02
CA PRO A 538 -7.69 -8.34 -7.45
C PRO A 538 -8.78 -9.15 -8.16
N HIS A 539 -8.59 -9.42 -9.45
CA HIS A 539 -9.59 -10.09 -10.28
C HIS A 539 -9.53 -11.61 -10.25
N LEU A 540 -8.42 -12.22 -9.80
CA LEU A 540 -8.19 -13.66 -9.87
C LEU A 540 -9.30 -14.49 -9.22
N GLY A 541 -9.63 -14.23 -7.95
CA GLY A 541 -10.68 -14.95 -7.23
C GLY A 541 -12.06 -14.71 -7.84
N PHE A 542 -12.35 -13.47 -8.26
CA PHE A 542 -13.62 -13.12 -8.88
C PHE A 542 -13.83 -13.76 -10.25
N ALA A 543 -12.78 -13.93 -11.03
CA ALA A 543 -12.83 -14.63 -12.30
C ALA A 543 -12.94 -16.16 -12.16
N GLY A 544 -12.79 -16.70 -10.94
CA GLY A 544 -12.74 -18.15 -10.74
C GLY A 544 -11.40 -18.77 -11.15
N ALA A 545 -10.31 -17.98 -11.14
CA ALA A 545 -9.00 -18.44 -11.59
C ALA A 545 -8.45 -19.61 -10.73
N PHE A 546 -8.85 -19.67 -9.46
CA PHE A 546 -8.41 -20.73 -8.56
C PHE A 546 -9.08 -22.08 -8.83
N ASP A 547 -10.25 -22.09 -9.46
CA ASP A 547 -10.97 -23.33 -9.84
C ASP A 547 -10.73 -23.74 -11.29
N SER A 548 -9.96 -22.95 -12.05
CA SER A 548 -9.72 -23.20 -13.46
C SER A 548 -8.74 -24.36 -13.68
N PRO A 549 -9.09 -25.37 -14.47
CA PRO A 549 -8.19 -26.47 -14.82
C PRO A 549 -7.15 -26.08 -15.88
N ARG A 550 -7.22 -24.89 -16.46
CA ARG A 550 -6.38 -24.46 -17.56
C ARG A 550 -4.97 -24.12 -17.07
N GLN A 551 -3.96 -24.75 -17.67
CA GLN A 551 -2.55 -24.52 -17.33
C GLN A 551 -2.16 -23.04 -17.41
N ALA A 552 -2.61 -22.31 -18.44
CA ALA A 552 -2.28 -20.89 -18.60
C ALA A 552 -2.82 -20.01 -17.44
N VAL A 553 -3.98 -20.37 -16.86
CA VAL A 553 -4.54 -19.68 -15.69
C VAL A 553 -3.73 -20.02 -14.43
N GLN A 554 -3.32 -21.28 -14.27
CA GLN A 554 -2.46 -21.70 -13.17
C GLN A 554 -1.09 -21.00 -13.24
N GLU A 555 -0.52 -20.85 -14.44
CA GLU A 555 0.72 -20.10 -14.65
C GLU A 555 0.56 -18.61 -14.29
N LEU A 556 -0.55 -17.98 -14.67
CA LEU A 556 -0.88 -16.60 -14.27
C LEU A 556 -0.90 -16.45 -12.74
N VAL A 557 -1.58 -17.35 -12.03
CA VAL A 557 -1.64 -17.33 -10.56
C VAL A 557 -0.24 -17.45 -9.97
N LEU A 558 0.56 -18.37 -10.48
CA LEU A 558 1.95 -18.56 -10.06
C LEU A 558 2.82 -17.32 -10.34
N ASN A 559 2.60 -16.62 -11.46
CA ASN A 559 3.30 -15.38 -11.80
C ASN A 559 2.91 -14.24 -10.86
N CYS A 560 1.64 -14.16 -10.46
CA CYS A 560 1.16 -13.19 -9.48
C CYS A 560 1.79 -13.44 -8.09
N VAL A 561 1.90 -14.68 -7.64
CA VAL A 561 2.61 -15.04 -6.40
C VAL A 561 4.09 -14.63 -6.47
N GLU A 562 4.75 -14.93 -7.58
CA GLU A 562 6.17 -14.58 -7.79
C GLU A 562 6.38 -13.06 -7.83
N TYR A 563 5.49 -12.31 -8.47
CA TYR A 563 5.51 -10.86 -8.46
C TYR A 563 5.44 -10.29 -7.03
N LEU A 564 4.49 -10.77 -6.21
CA LEU A 564 4.36 -10.33 -4.82
C LEU A 564 5.61 -10.65 -4.00
N ARG A 565 6.21 -11.83 -4.22
CA ARG A 565 7.47 -12.24 -3.59
C ARG A 565 8.61 -11.29 -3.94
N LEU A 566 8.78 -10.99 -5.22
CA LEU A 566 9.85 -10.10 -5.72
C LEU A 566 9.65 -8.65 -5.26
N ARG A 567 8.41 -8.24 -5.07
CA ARG A 567 8.07 -6.92 -4.53
C ARG A 567 8.29 -6.80 -3.02
N GLY A 568 8.54 -7.92 -2.32
CA GLY A 568 8.70 -7.95 -0.87
C GLY A 568 7.37 -7.93 -0.08
N GLU A 569 6.24 -8.18 -0.76
CA GLU A 569 4.91 -8.21 -0.15
C GLU A 569 4.58 -9.63 0.37
N TYR A 570 5.41 -10.15 1.25
CA TYR A 570 5.35 -11.55 1.69
C TYR A 570 4.02 -11.93 2.35
N ARG A 571 3.42 -11.03 3.15
CA ARG A 571 2.12 -11.29 3.80
C ARG A 571 0.99 -11.44 2.79
N THR A 572 0.97 -10.61 1.77
CA THR A 572 -0.03 -10.68 0.69
C THR A 572 0.17 -11.95 -0.15
N ALA A 573 1.44 -12.29 -0.44
CA ALA A 573 1.77 -13.51 -1.16
C ALA A 573 1.36 -14.78 -0.40
N LEU A 574 1.61 -14.83 0.91
CA LEU A 574 1.20 -15.96 1.77
C LEU A 574 -0.32 -16.15 1.76
N ARG A 575 -1.09 -15.06 1.93
CA ARG A 575 -2.56 -15.14 1.86
C ARG A 575 -3.06 -15.64 0.51
N LEU A 576 -2.48 -15.14 -0.58
CA LEU A 576 -2.83 -15.62 -1.92
C LEU A 576 -2.51 -17.11 -2.08
N CYS A 577 -1.35 -17.57 -1.59
CA CYS A 577 -1.01 -19.00 -1.61
C CYS A 577 -2.01 -19.84 -0.81
N ASP A 578 -2.39 -19.42 0.40
CA ASP A 578 -3.33 -20.15 1.26
C ASP A 578 -4.71 -20.25 0.59
N GLU A 579 -5.18 -19.16 -0.01
CA GLU A 579 -6.43 -19.14 -0.76
C GLU A 579 -6.39 -20.10 -1.95
N VAL A 580 -5.35 -20.01 -2.79
CA VAL A 580 -5.17 -20.89 -3.95
C VAL A 580 -5.01 -22.34 -3.56
N LEU A 581 -4.25 -22.65 -2.49
CA LEU A 581 -4.07 -24.02 -1.99
C LEU A 581 -5.39 -24.63 -1.57
N THR A 582 -6.26 -23.88 -0.91
CA THR A 582 -7.59 -24.36 -0.49
C THR A 582 -8.41 -24.89 -1.68
N HIS A 583 -8.28 -24.27 -2.85
CA HIS A 583 -8.94 -24.71 -4.09
C HIS A 583 -8.20 -25.84 -4.77
N TRP A 584 -6.88 -25.70 -4.97
CA TRP A 584 -6.08 -26.64 -5.74
C TRP A 584 -5.92 -28.01 -5.06
N GLU A 585 -5.84 -28.06 -3.74
CA GLU A 585 -5.76 -29.33 -2.99
C GLU A 585 -7.04 -30.17 -3.07
N ARG A 586 -8.19 -29.53 -3.34
CA ARG A 586 -9.48 -30.22 -3.56
C ARG A 586 -9.66 -30.66 -5.00
N ALA A 587 -9.11 -29.89 -5.95
CA ALA A 587 -9.42 -30.05 -7.38
C ALA A 587 -8.32 -30.81 -8.14
N LEU A 588 -7.06 -30.76 -7.68
CA LEU A 588 -5.91 -31.31 -8.41
C LEU A 588 -5.34 -32.54 -7.71
N ASP A 589 -4.72 -33.40 -8.50
CA ASP A 589 -3.94 -34.51 -7.96
C ASP A 589 -2.78 -34.00 -7.10
N PRO A 590 -2.46 -34.61 -5.96
CA PRO A 590 -1.34 -34.21 -5.11
C PRO A 590 0.02 -34.11 -5.84
N ALA A 591 0.21 -34.86 -6.93
CA ALA A 591 1.40 -34.81 -7.78
C ALA A 591 1.29 -33.83 -8.96
N HIS A 592 0.20 -33.04 -9.04
CA HIS A 592 0.00 -32.10 -10.13
C HIS A 592 1.07 -31.00 -10.13
N GLY A 593 1.68 -30.72 -11.28
CA GLY A 593 2.83 -29.81 -11.41
C GLY A 593 2.55 -28.40 -10.87
N ALA A 594 1.39 -27.82 -11.14
CA ALA A 594 1.04 -26.48 -10.62
C ALA A 594 0.95 -26.45 -9.09
N LEU A 595 0.36 -27.49 -8.48
CA LEU A 595 0.24 -27.60 -7.03
C LEU A 595 1.62 -27.71 -6.37
N LEU A 596 2.49 -28.56 -6.92
CA LEU A 596 3.86 -28.71 -6.43
C LEU A 596 4.68 -27.42 -6.62
N ALA A 597 4.49 -26.73 -7.76
CA ALA A 597 5.11 -25.42 -8.00
C ALA A 597 4.64 -24.35 -7.01
N LEU A 598 3.36 -24.32 -6.67
CA LEU A 598 2.81 -23.41 -5.66
C LEU A 598 3.36 -23.71 -4.27
N ARG A 599 3.38 -24.99 -3.86
CA ARG A 599 3.94 -25.44 -2.57
C ARG A 599 5.43 -25.08 -2.46
N ASN A 600 6.19 -25.23 -3.56
CA ASN A 600 7.60 -24.81 -3.58
C ASN A 600 7.75 -23.29 -3.40
N ARG A 601 6.91 -22.46 -4.06
CA ARG A 601 6.92 -21.00 -3.85
C ARG A 601 6.50 -20.63 -2.42
N LEU A 602 5.50 -21.33 -1.88
CA LEU A 602 5.08 -21.13 -0.49
C LEU A 602 6.22 -21.46 0.49
N GLY A 603 6.98 -22.53 0.29
CA GLY A 603 8.17 -22.86 1.08
C GLY A 603 9.17 -21.69 1.08
N GLY A 604 9.43 -21.11 -0.10
CA GLY A 604 10.28 -19.91 -0.23
C GLY A 604 9.72 -18.69 0.50
N LEU A 605 8.41 -18.46 0.45
CA LEU A 605 7.74 -17.36 1.16
C LEU A 605 7.75 -17.56 2.67
N LEU A 606 7.51 -18.78 3.16
CA LEU A 606 7.61 -19.13 4.59
C LEU A 606 9.02 -18.86 5.11
N ARG A 607 10.05 -19.25 4.36
CA ARG A 607 11.44 -18.94 4.69
C ARG A 607 11.68 -17.42 4.75
N LEU A 608 11.23 -16.67 3.74
CA LEU A 608 11.36 -15.20 3.72
C LEU A 608 10.54 -14.50 4.82
N ALA A 609 9.53 -15.16 5.37
CA ALA A 609 8.77 -14.71 6.52
C ALA A 609 9.35 -15.18 7.87
N GLY A 610 10.48 -15.89 7.89
CA GLY A 610 11.14 -16.41 9.09
C GLY A 610 10.51 -17.69 9.66
N ARG A 611 9.55 -18.34 8.97
CA ARG A 611 8.87 -19.57 9.39
C ARG A 611 9.64 -20.81 8.90
N TYR A 612 10.86 -20.96 9.39
CA TYR A 612 11.84 -21.91 8.83
C TYR A 612 11.45 -23.39 9.00
N THR A 613 10.89 -23.77 10.15
CA THR A 613 10.47 -25.15 10.41
C THR A 613 9.35 -25.59 9.47
N GLU A 614 8.38 -24.71 9.23
CA GLU A 614 7.28 -25.00 8.31
C GLU A 614 7.78 -25.06 6.86
N ALA A 615 8.72 -24.18 6.49
CA ALA A 615 9.35 -24.19 5.19
C ALA A 615 10.14 -25.47 4.95
N GLU A 616 10.84 -26.01 5.95
CA GLU A 616 11.57 -27.28 5.87
C GLU A 616 10.63 -28.47 5.67
N GLN A 617 9.61 -28.59 6.52
CA GLN A 617 8.62 -29.67 6.43
C GLN A 617 7.97 -29.72 5.04
N LEU A 618 7.53 -28.53 4.56
CA LEU A 618 6.93 -28.41 3.24
C LEU A 618 7.93 -28.72 2.14
N GLY A 619 9.15 -28.19 2.22
CA GLY A 619 10.22 -28.42 1.23
C GLY A 619 10.62 -29.89 1.13
N ARG A 620 10.77 -30.62 2.25
CA ARG A 620 11.04 -32.07 2.25
C ARG A 620 9.89 -32.85 1.63
N SER A 621 8.64 -32.47 1.93
CA SER A 621 7.46 -33.10 1.34
C SER A 621 7.41 -32.90 -0.16
N VAL A 622 7.64 -31.69 -0.65
CA VAL A 622 7.67 -31.38 -2.10
C VAL A 622 8.79 -32.13 -2.81
N VAL A 623 10.00 -32.17 -2.24
CA VAL A 623 11.13 -32.92 -2.83
C VAL A 623 10.80 -34.41 -2.89
N ALA A 624 10.26 -35.00 -1.83
CA ALA A 624 9.87 -36.41 -1.81
C ALA A 624 8.81 -36.73 -2.88
N GLN A 625 7.77 -35.90 -2.99
CA GLN A 625 6.71 -36.07 -4.00
C GLN A 625 7.26 -35.96 -5.43
N LEU A 626 8.11 -34.95 -5.69
CA LEU A 626 8.73 -34.80 -7.01
C LEU A 626 9.68 -35.95 -7.35
N THR A 627 10.47 -36.45 -6.40
CA THR A 627 11.36 -37.60 -6.63
C THR A 627 10.59 -38.86 -6.99
N ALA A 628 9.37 -39.03 -6.47
CA ALA A 628 8.52 -40.19 -6.79
C ALA A 628 7.94 -40.14 -8.21
N VAL A 629 7.78 -38.96 -8.83
CA VAL A 629 7.03 -38.77 -10.08
C VAL A 629 7.88 -38.15 -11.22
N ARG A 630 9.08 -37.67 -10.93
CA ARG A 630 9.96 -36.98 -11.90
C ARG A 630 11.35 -37.62 -11.92
N PRO A 631 12.06 -37.59 -13.08
CA PRO A 631 13.47 -37.95 -13.14
C PRO A 631 14.35 -37.06 -12.25
N ASP A 632 15.48 -37.58 -11.81
CA ASP A 632 16.41 -36.87 -10.90
C ASP A 632 16.94 -35.54 -11.45
N ASP A 633 16.97 -35.39 -12.76
CA ASP A 633 17.42 -34.21 -13.48
C ASP A 633 16.26 -33.26 -13.85
N HIS A 634 15.02 -33.58 -13.48
CA HIS A 634 13.89 -32.74 -13.84
C HIS A 634 13.97 -31.33 -13.21
N PRO A 635 13.78 -30.26 -14.00
CA PRO A 635 13.99 -28.88 -13.50
C PRO A 635 13.15 -28.48 -12.29
N GLU A 636 11.93 -29.05 -12.13
CA GLU A 636 11.08 -28.78 -10.96
C GLU A 636 11.66 -29.41 -9.70
N LEU A 637 12.17 -30.64 -9.79
CA LEU A 637 12.83 -31.32 -8.67
C LEU A 637 14.10 -30.57 -8.24
N LEU A 638 14.90 -30.15 -9.22
CA LEU A 638 16.12 -29.38 -8.93
C LEU A 638 15.81 -28.02 -8.27
N ARG A 639 14.75 -27.32 -8.71
CA ARG A 639 14.30 -26.09 -8.05
C ARG A 639 13.77 -26.35 -6.63
N ALA A 640 13.08 -27.45 -6.40
CA ALA A 640 12.62 -27.81 -5.07
C ALA A 640 13.79 -28.17 -4.13
N LYS A 641 14.81 -28.88 -4.62
CA LYS A 641 16.06 -29.17 -3.90
C LYS A 641 16.81 -27.87 -3.57
N ASP A 642 16.91 -26.94 -4.52
CA ASP A 642 17.52 -25.61 -4.30
C ASP A 642 16.74 -24.78 -3.24
N GLY A 643 15.41 -24.79 -3.29
CA GLY A 643 14.55 -24.16 -2.29
C GLY A 643 14.69 -24.76 -0.89
N LEU A 644 14.73 -26.10 -0.79
CA LEU A 644 14.98 -26.81 0.47
C LEU A 644 16.38 -26.49 1.00
N GLY A 645 17.40 -26.48 0.12
CA GLY A 645 18.77 -26.11 0.49
C GLY A 645 18.83 -24.70 1.10
N SER A 646 18.09 -23.74 0.55
CA SER A 646 17.99 -22.39 1.10
C SER A 646 17.35 -22.35 2.49
N THR A 647 16.36 -23.21 2.73
CA THR A 647 15.72 -23.35 4.07
C THR A 647 16.67 -24.01 5.06
N LEU A 648 17.43 -25.04 4.63
CA LEU A 648 18.44 -25.70 5.47
C LEU A 648 19.58 -24.75 5.87
N LEU A 649 19.97 -23.81 4.97
CA LEU A 649 20.90 -22.74 5.35
C LEU A 649 20.35 -21.90 6.49
N ALA A 650 19.07 -21.52 6.41
CA ALA A 650 18.42 -20.70 7.45
C ALA A 650 18.27 -21.46 8.79
N LEU A 651 18.30 -22.77 8.77
CA LEU A 651 18.28 -23.66 9.94
C LEU A 651 19.69 -24.06 10.46
N GLY A 652 20.76 -23.51 9.88
CA GLY A 652 22.13 -23.83 10.30
C GLY A 652 22.68 -25.15 9.77
N MET A 653 21.94 -25.88 8.93
CA MET A 653 22.32 -27.17 8.34
C MET A 653 23.20 -27.00 7.09
N PHE A 654 24.30 -26.27 7.22
CA PHE A 654 25.12 -25.80 6.10
C PHE A 654 25.72 -26.91 5.22
N PRO A 655 26.20 -28.05 5.77
CA PRO A 655 26.73 -29.15 4.95
C PRO A 655 25.66 -29.76 4.02
N GLN A 656 24.46 -30.04 4.54
CA GLN A 656 23.36 -30.62 3.76
C GLN A 656 22.87 -29.67 2.67
N ALA A 657 22.75 -28.36 3.00
CA ALA A 657 22.41 -27.34 2.02
C ALA A 657 23.43 -27.27 0.88
N ARG A 658 24.72 -27.30 1.18
CA ARG A 658 25.80 -27.33 0.17
C ARG A 658 25.66 -28.52 -0.79
N GLU A 659 25.33 -29.71 -0.29
CA GLU A 659 25.16 -30.92 -1.12
C GLU A 659 24.03 -30.73 -2.14
N LEU A 660 22.87 -30.25 -1.69
CA LEU A 660 21.71 -29.97 -2.55
C LEU A 660 22.03 -28.92 -3.62
N PHE A 661 22.70 -27.84 -3.24
CA PHE A 661 23.08 -26.79 -4.19
C PHE A 661 24.15 -27.27 -5.20
N THR A 662 25.10 -28.09 -4.76
CA THR A 662 26.14 -28.63 -5.64
C THR A 662 25.51 -29.54 -6.68
N GLU A 663 24.59 -30.41 -6.27
CA GLU A 663 23.84 -31.26 -7.19
C GLU A 663 23.01 -30.43 -8.17
N ALA A 664 22.22 -29.50 -7.67
CA ALA A 664 21.35 -28.65 -8.49
C ALA A 664 22.18 -27.83 -9.51
N ALA A 665 23.28 -27.22 -9.07
CA ALA A 665 24.13 -26.41 -9.93
C ALA A 665 24.77 -27.24 -11.07
N ALA A 666 25.25 -28.45 -10.77
CA ALA A 666 25.82 -29.34 -11.76
C ALA A 666 24.77 -29.78 -12.80
N ARG A 667 23.60 -30.25 -12.32
CA ARG A 667 22.53 -30.72 -13.21
C ARG A 667 21.95 -29.60 -14.08
N PHE A 668 21.77 -28.39 -13.51
CA PHE A 668 21.34 -27.24 -14.30
C PHE A 668 22.38 -26.80 -15.32
N ALA A 669 23.68 -26.90 -14.99
CA ALA A 669 24.75 -26.59 -15.93
C ALA A 669 24.77 -27.56 -17.10
N ASP A 670 24.56 -28.87 -16.84
CA ASP A 670 24.51 -29.90 -17.86
C ASP A 670 23.32 -29.72 -18.82
N GLN A 671 22.15 -29.33 -18.30
CA GLN A 671 20.93 -29.18 -19.11
C GLN A 671 20.81 -27.83 -19.84
N PHE A 672 21.18 -26.75 -19.19
CA PHE A 672 20.89 -25.38 -19.66
C PHE A 672 22.14 -24.56 -19.91
N GLY A 673 23.32 -25.12 -19.61
CA GLY A 673 24.60 -24.42 -19.72
C GLY A 673 24.95 -23.60 -18.44
N THR A 674 26.24 -23.28 -18.34
CA THR A 674 26.83 -22.63 -17.14
C THR A 674 26.35 -21.20 -16.89
N GLU A 675 25.86 -20.51 -17.94
CA GLU A 675 25.38 -19.11 -17.86
C GLU A 675 23.85 -19.00 -17.75
N ALA A 676 23.13 -20.11 -17.69
CA ALA A 676 21.68 -20.11 -17.58
C ALA A 676 21.22 -19.50 -16.22
N PRO A 677 20.09 -18.77 -16.17
CA PRO A 677 19.63 -18.12 -14.94
C PRO A 677 19.50 -19.08 -13.74
N GLN A 678 18.96 -20.26 -13.94
CA GLN A 678 18.81 -21.29 -12.91
C GLN A 678 20.14 -21.85 -12.45
N THR A 679 21.10 -22.06 -13.36
CA THR A 679 22.47 -22.47 -13.02
C THR A 679 23.16 -21.41 -12.16
N LEU A 680 23.04 -20.12 -12.56
CA LEU A 680 23.61 -19.01 -11.81
C LEU A 680 22.96 -18.83 -10.44
N ALA A 681 21.67 -19.15 -10.29
CA ALA A 681 20.98 -19.11 -9.00
C ALA A 681 21.50 -20.21 -8.07
N ALA A 682 21.56 -21.47 -8.54
CA ALA A 682 22.07 -22.59 -7.76
C ALA A 682 23.56 -22.41 -7.38
N ARG A 683 24.40 -21.89 -8.29
CA ARG A 683 25.80 -21.54 -7.99
C ARG A 683 25.92 -20.40 -6.96
N HIS A 684 25.05 -19.42 -7.04
CA HIS A 684 25.00 -18.36 -6.02
C HIS A 684 24.69 -18.95 -4.63
N ASN A 685 23.71 -19.83 -4.53
CA ASN A 685 23.34 -20.50 -3.28
C ASN A 685 24.45 -21.45 -2.79
N GLN A 686 25.12 -22.15 -3.70
CA GLN A 686 26.32 -22.94 -3.39
C GLN A 686 27.41 -22.06 -2.76
N GLY A 687 27.64 -20.88 -3.32
CA GLY A 687 28.59 -19.90 -2.79
C GLY A 687 28.19 -19.41 -1.39
N LEU A 688 26.89 -19.19 -1.12
CA LEU A 688 26.38 -18.86 0.21
C LEU A 688 26.64 -19.98 1.23
N ALA A 689 26.40 -21.24 0.83
CA ALA A 689 26.70 -22.37 1.71
C ALA A 689 28.20 -22.45 2.06
N LEU A 690 29.08 -22.23 1.10
CA LEU A 690 30.53 -22.17 1.34
C LEU A 690 30.94 -21.00 2.25
N LEU A 691 30.28 -19.84 2.10
CA LEU A 691 30.47 -18.69 2.99
C LEU A 691 30.13 -19.08 4.43
N LEU A 692 28.95 -19.68 4.66
CA LEU A 692 28.49 -20.10 5.98
C LEU A 692 29.29 -21.27 6.58
N LEU A 693 29.96 -22.06 5.75
CA LEU A 693 30.95 -23.08 6.13
C LEU A 693 32.34 -22.50 6.41
N GLY A 694 32.52 -21.17 6.37
CA GLY A 694 33.80 -20.51 6.58
C GLY A 694 34.81 -20.66 5.42
N ARG A 695 34.42 -21.24 4.30
CA ARG A 695 35.28 -21.47 3.10
C ARG A 695 35.27 -20.23 2.20
N TYR A 696 35.67 -19.06 2.77
CA TYR A 696 35.53 -17.75 2.14
C TYR A 696 36.26 -17.62 0.79
N GLY A 697 37.43 -18.26 0.64
CA GLY A 697 38.19 -18.23 -0.60
C GLY A 697 37.47 -18.87 -1.77
N GLU A 698 36.84 -20.04 -1.57
CA GLU A 698 36.07 -20.76 -2.56
C GLU A 698 34.76 -20.05 -2.86
N ALA A 699 34.07 -19.56 -1.82
CA ALA A 699 32.86 -18.74 -1.95
C ALA A 699 33.11 -17.49 -2.81
N ARG A 700 34.25 -16.80 -2.60
CA ARG A 700 34.66 -15.63 -3.39
C ARG A 700 34.84 -15.96 -4.86
N ALA A 701 35.47 -17.11 -5.19
CA ALA A 701 35.65 -17.52 -6.58
C ALA A 701 34.30 -17.71 -7.30
N ILE A 702 33.36 -18.42 -6.67
CA ILE A 702 32.04 -18.66 -7.22
C ILE A 702 31.25 -17.35 -7.36
N HIS A 703 31.18 -16.52 -6.31
CA HIS A 703 30.40 -15.29 -6.36
C HIS A 703 30.97 -14.26 -7.33
N ARG A 704 32.29 -14.20 -7.52
CA ARG A 704 32.92 -13.37 -8.55
C ARG A 704 32.46 -13.77 -9.95
N ASP A 705 32.50 -15.04 -10.27
CA ASP A 705 32.09 -15.57 -11.57
C ASP A 705 30.59 -15.33 -11.82
N VAL A 706 29.74 -15.65 -10.84
CA VAL A 706 28.30 -15.40 -10.91
C VAL A 706 27.99 -13.90 -11.10
N LEU A 707 28.65 -13.03 -10.35
CA LEU A 707 28.48 -11.57 -10.45
C LEU A 707 28.87 -11.05 -11.84
N GLN A 708 30.05 -11.46 -12.35
CA GLN A 708 30.52 -11.04 -13.68
C GLN A 708 29.58 -11.52 -14.78
N THR A 709 29.07 -12.74 -14.67
CA THR A 709 28.14 -13.29 -15.67
C THR A 709 26.78 -12.58 -15.60
N ARG A 710 26.24 -12.30 -14.40
CA ARG A 710 25.02 -11.51 -14.23
C ARG A 710 25.19 -10.08 -14.73
N GLN A 711 26.33 -9.44 -14.53
CA GLN A 711 26.62 -8.10 -15.07
C GLN A 711 26.59 -8.08 -16.61
N ARG A 712 27.17 -9.08 -17.25
CA ARG A 712 27.15 -9.20 -18.72
C ARG A 712 25.74 -9.47 -19.26
N ARG A 713 24.96 -10.37 -18.63
CA ARG A 713 23.67 -10.85 -19.12
C ARG A 713 22.49 -9.95 -18.73
N LEU A 714 22.47 -9.47 -17.49
CA LEU A 714 21.34 -8.74 -16.88
C LEU A 714 21.61 -7.24 -16.71
N ARG A 715 22.86 -6.80 -16.93
CA ARG A 715 23.37 -5.44 -16.66
C ARG A 715 23.47 -5.12 -15.16
N SER A 716 24.16 -4.01 -14.85
CA SER A 716 24.54 -3.65 -13.44
C SER A 716 23.36 -3.24 -12.57
N ARG A 717 22.24 -2.77 -13.14
CA ARG A 717 21.07 -2.29 -12.40
C ARG A 717 20.03 -3.36 -12.06
N HIS A 718 20.20 -4.57 -12.58
CA HIS A 718 19.26 -5.66 -12.33
C HIS A 718 19.34 -6.13 -10.87
N HIS A 719 18.18 -6.38 -10.21
CA HIS A 719 18.11 -6.75 -8.79
C HIS A 719 18.98 -7.97 -8.42
N LEU A 720 19.03 -9.01 -9.28
CA LEU A 720 19.91 -10.19 -9.07
C LEU A 720 21.39 -9.84 -9.15
N THR A 721 21.78 -8.89 -10.00
CA THR A 721 23.17 -8.41 -10.10
C THR A 721 23.55 -7.64 -8.84
N LEU A 722 22.69 -6.77 -8.36
CA LEU A 722 22.88 -5.99 -7.14
C LEU A 722 22.94 -6.90 -5.91
N HIS A 723 22.06 -7.92 -5.85
CA HIS A 723 22.11 -8.92 -4.78
C HIS A 723 23.43 -9.69 -4.77
N SER A 724 23.88 -10.22 -5.91
CA SER A 724 25.20 -10.88 -6.00
C SER A 724 26.35 -9.95 -5.63
N GLY A 725 26.26 -8.68 -6.02
CA GLY A 725 27.23 -7.65 -5.66
C GLY A 725 27.32 -7.43 -4.16
N THR A 726 26.18 -7.38 -3.47
CA THR A 726 26.11 -7.23 -2.00
C THR A 726 26.76 -8.43 -1.32
N VAL A 727 26.46 -9.66 -1.73
CA VAL A 727 27.10 -10.86 -1.16
C VAL A 727 28.61 -10.90 -1.46
N TYR A 728 29.01 -10.52 -2.68
CA TYR A 728 30.42 -10.46 -3.01
C TYR A 728 31.19 -9.42 -2.19
N ALA A 729 30.63 -8.23 -1.98
CA ALA A 729 31.22 -7.20 -1.14
C ALA A 729 31.33 -7.64 0.35
N ARG A 730 30.31 -8.36 0.85
CA ARG A 730 30.33 -9.00 2.16
C ARG A 730 31.48 -10.01 2.29
N LEU A 731 31.68 -10.84 1.28
CA LEU A 731 32.84 -11.80 1.24
C LEU A 731 34.17 -11.09 1.27
N ILE A 732 34.33 -9.97 0.56
CA ILE A 732 35.52 -9.14 0.59
C ILE A 732 35.79 -8.65 2.01
N ARG A 733 34.75 -8.18 2.73
CA ARG A 733 34.85 -7.79 4.15
C ARG A 733 35.27 -8.96 5.03
N LEU A 734 34.64 -10.13 4.88
CA LEU A 734 34.97 -11.34 5.64
C LEU A 734 36.38 -11.86 5.37
N LEU A 735 37.01 -11.47 4.27
CA LEU A 735 38.43 -11.72 3.93
C LEU A 735 39.39 -10.60 4.42
N GLY A 736 38.83 -9.57 5.06
CA GLY A 736 39.61 -8.49 5.69
C GLY A 736 39.85 -7.27 4.82
N ASP A 737 39.39 -7.21 3.59
CA ASP A 737 39.51 -6.02 2.72
C ASP A 737 38.32 -5.08 2.91
N TYR A 738 38.39 -4.29 3.97
CA TYR A 738 37.30 -3.40 4.37
C TYR A 738 37.10 -2.23 3.38
N PRO A 739 38.18 -1.55 2.89
CA PRO A 739 38.00 -0.42 1.96
C PRO A 739 37.31 -0.82 0.64
N GLU A 740 37.70 -1.95 0.05
CA GLU A 740 37.10 -2.43 -1.18
C GLU A 740 35.62 -2.83 -0.96
N SER A 741 35.28 -3.44 0.17
CA SER A 741 33.91 -3.76 0.55
C SER A 741 33.05 -2.50 0.64
N VAL A 742 33.53 -1.45 1.32
CA VAL A 742 32.83 -0.15 1.44
C VAL A 742 32.57 0.45 0.07
N SER A 743 33.62 0.57 -0.76
CA SER A 743 33.51 1.16 -2.11
C SER A 743 32.44 0.47 -2.97
N ARG A 744 32.41 -0.85 -2.96
CA ARG A 744 31.40 -1.64 -3.71
C ARG A 744 30.00 -1.45 -3.17
N LEU A 745 29.81 -1.49 -1.86
CA LEU A 745 28.51 -1.33 -1.23
C LEU A 745 27.95 0.09 -1.42
N GLU A 746 28.79 1.11 -1.40
CA GLU A 746 28.35 2.47 -1.75
C GLU A 746 27.80 2.58 -3.14
N GLN A 747 28.46 1.95 -4.11
CA GLN A 747 27.97 1.93 -5.49
C GLN A 747 26.64 1.17 -5.59
N ILE A 748 26.50 0.03 -4.89
CA ILE A 748 25.29 -0.76 -4.87
C ILE A 748 24.15 0.00 -4.21
N VAL A 749 24.38 0.60 -3.04
CA VAL A 749 23.38 1.40 -2.31
C VAL A 749 22.94 2.60 -3.13
N ARG A 750 23.84 3.32 -3.79
CA ARG A 750 23.48 4.41 -4.72
C ARG A 750 22.61 3.91 -5.86
N THR A 751 22.90 2.74 -6.42
CA THR A 751 22.10 2.15 -7.51
C THR A 751 20.74 1.70 -7.00
N LEU A 752 20.67 1.04 -5.85
CA LEU A 752 19.41 0.62 -5.23
C LEU A 752 18.52 1.82 -4.90
N ARG A 753 19.08 2.93 -4.43
CA ARG A 753 18.34 4.18 -4.23
C ARG A 753 17.73 4.75 -5.52
N GLN A 754 18.26 4.40 -6.68
CA GLN A 754 17.72 4.80 -7.98
C GLN A 754 16.75 3.78 -8.60
N THR A 755 16.73 2.53 -8.14
CA THR A 755 16.01 1.44 -8.80
C THR A 755 15.03 0.68 -7.91
N SER A 756 15.09 0.86 -6.59
CA SER A 756 14.27 0.11 -5.63
C SER A 756 13.79 1.01 -4.48
N ASP A 757 12.70 0.64 -3.83
CA ASP A 757 12.21 1.31 -2.62
C ASP A 757 13.21 1.15 -1.46
N GLU A 758 13.43 2.19 -0.66
CA GLU A 758 14.25 2.09 0.56
C GLU A 758 13.65 1.14 1.62
N ARG A 759 12.34 0.88 1.55
CA ARG A 759 11.65 -0.13 2.35
C ARG A 759 11.75 -1.54 1.75
N HIS A 760 12.28 -1.69 0.54
CA HIS A 760 12.49 -3.02 -0.03
C HIS A 760 13.54 -3.77 0.82
N PRO A 761 13.30 -5.04 1.20
CA PRO A 761 14.23 -5.80 2.05
C PRO A 761 15.66 -5.79 1.53
N GLN A 762 15.88 -5.92 0.23
CA GLN A 762 17.21 -5.86 -0.38
C GLN A 762 17.92 -4.51 -0.15
N SER A 763 17.17 -3.38 -0.18
CA SER A 763 17.73 -2.04 0.08
C SER A 763 18.13 -1.89 1.53
N ILE A 764 17.31 -2.41 2.46
CA ILE A 764 17.59 -2.39 3.89
C ILE A 764 18.85 -3.20 4.19
N MET A 765 18.95 -4.41 3.62
CA MET A 765 20.11 -5.29 3.82
C MET A 765 21.40 -4.73 3.19
N ALA A 766 21.32 -4.10 2.03
CA ALA A 766 22.49 -3.46 1.43
C ALA A 766 23.01 -2.27 2.27
N ASP A 767 22.14 -1.42 2.80
CA ASP A 767 22.48 -0.33 3.72
C ASP A 767 23.06 -0.86 5.04
N HIS A 768 22.48 -1.93 5.60
CA HIS A 768 23.01 -2.63 6.75
C HIS A 768 24.43 -3.12 6.49
N GLN A 769 24.65 -3.85 5.37
CA GLN A 769 25.99 -4.37 5.04
C GLN A 769 27.01 -3.24 4.82
N LEU A 770 26.60 -2.10 4.30
CA LEU A 770 27.45 -0.92 4.20
C LEU A 770 27.79 -0.37 5.59
N GLY A 771 26.82 -0.29 6.51
CA GLY A 771 27.04 0.11 7.89
C GLY A 771 28.07 -0.78 8.60
N VAL A 772 27.92 -2.12 8.48
CA VAL A 772 28.88 -3.08 9.03
C VAL A 772 30.27 -2.92 8.40
N SER A 773 30.36 -2.74 7.08
CA SER A 773 31.65 -2.56 6.40
C SER A 773 32.34 -1.27 6.80
N ARG A 774 31.60 -0.17 7.00
CA ARG A 774 32.12 1.08 7.50
C ARG A 774 32.60 0.96 8.95
N ARG A 775 31.83 0.26 9.80
CA ARG A 775 32.28 -0.06 11.18
C ARG A 775 33.62 -0.80 11.17
N ARG A 776 33.73 -1.85 10.36
CA ARG A 776 34.97 -2.62 10.21
C ARG A 776 36.13 -1.80 9.60
N ALA A 777 35.84 -0.82 8.78
CA ALA A 777 36.83 0.12 8.23
C ALA A 777 37.21 1.25 9.22
N GLY A 778 36.57 1.35 10.38
CA GLY A 778 36.83 2.36 11.40
C GLY A 778 36.07 3.69 11.20
N ASP A 779 35.13 3.76 10.28
CA ASP A 779 34.27 4.93 10.08
C ASP A 779 33.02 4.83 10.97
N ILE A 780 33.23 5.18 12.25
CA ILE A 780 32.21 4.97 13.30
C ILE A 780 30.97 5.86 13.15
N PRO A 781 31.07 7.19 12.85
CA PRO A 781 29.87 8.03 12.77
C PRO A 781 28.89 7.56 11.71
N GLU A 782 29.35 7.35 10.49
CA GLU A 782 28.46 6.94 9.39
C GLU A 782 27.95 5.50 9.56
N ALA A 783 28.74 4.62 10.18
CA ALA A 783 28.29 3.28 10.54
C ALA A 783 27.09 3.30 11.49
N GLY A 784 27.13 4.15 12.53
CA GLY A 784 26.07 4.28 13.52
C GLY A 784 24.75 4.77 12.94
N GLU A 785 24.79 5.82 12.13
CA GLU A 785 23.60 6.34 11.46
C GLU A 785 22.93 5.29 10.56
N ARG A 786 23.74 4.56 9.77
CA ARG A 786 23.23 3.53 8.85
C ARG A 786 22.64 2.34 9.59
N LEU A 787 23.32 1.83 10.61
CA LEU A 787 22.83 0.71 11.41
C LEU A 787 21.52 1.07 12.12
N ALA A 788 21.45 2.23 12.79
CA ALA A 788 20.24 2.69 13.45
C ALA A 788 19.07 2.88 12.46
N SER A 789 19.34 3.41 11.26
CA SER A 789 18.34 3.54 10.21
C SER A 789 17.88 2.16 9.71
N ALA A 790 18.80 1.22 9.52
CA ALA A 790 18.48 -0.13 9.05
C ALA A 790 17.61 -0.90 10.06
N VAL A 791 17.90 -0.80 11.38
CA VAL A 791 17.08 -1.40 12.44
C VAL A 791 15.66 -0.90 12.39
N ARG A 792 15.45 0.43 12.35
CA ARG A 792 14.09 1.00 12.29
C ARG A 792 13.31 0.53 11.07
N ARG A 793 13.95 0.52 9.90
CA ARG A 793 13.32 0.09 8.64
C ARG A 793 13.03 -1.42 8.63
N ALA A 794 13.97 -2.25 9.09
CA ALA A 794 13.78 -3.69 9.18
C ALA A 794 12.60 -4.04 10.12
N ALA A 795 12.54 -3.43 11.31
CA ALA A 795 11.45 -3.65 12.25
C ALA A 795 10.08 -3.22 11.70
N GLN A 796 10.04 -2.12 10.94
CA GLN A 796 8.80 -1.64 10.32
C GLN A 796 8.32 -2.50 9.14
N VAL A 797 9.23 -2.99 8.33
CA VAL A 797 8.92 -3.70 7.08
C VAL A 797 8.74 -5.20 7.29
N LEU A 798 9.68 -5.81 7.99
CA LEU A 798 9.74 -7.25 8.21
C LEU A 798 9.06 -7.66 9.52
N GLY A 799 9.05 -6.76 10.49
CA GLY A 799 8.59 -6.99 11.85
C GLY A 799 9.74 -7.22 12.84
N PRO A 800 9.49 -7.01 14.14
CA PRO A 800 10.54 -7.07 15.17
C PRO A 800 11.08 -8.49 15.42
N LEU A 801 10.33 -9.54 15.08
CA LEU A 801 10.74 -10.93 15.26
C LEU A 801 11.31 -11.58 13.99
N HIS A 802 11.44 -10.81 12.91
CA HIS A 802 11.98 -11.36 11.67
C HIS A 802 13.50 -11.62 11.81
N PRO A 803 14.01 -12.75 11.27
CA PRO A 803 15.44 -13.08 11.38
C PRO A 803 16.38 -11.99 10.89
N ASP A 804 16.08 -11.38 9.74
CA ASP A 804 16.90 -10.29 9.20
C ASP A 804 16.84 -9.03 10.08
N THR A 805 15.76 -8.78 10.82
CA THR A 805 15.71 -7.70 11.82
C THR A 805 16.67 -8.03 12.96
N LEU A 806 16.71 -9.29 13.42
CA LEU A 806 17.66 -9.73 14.46
C LEU A 806 19.10 -9.62 14.00
N VAL A 807 19.40 -9.92 12.72
CA VAL A 807 20.75 -9.71 12.15
C VAL A 807 21.17 -8.25 12.29
N VAL A 808 20.31 -7.32 11.89
CA VAL A 808 20.63 -5.87 11.94
C VAL A 808 20.77 -5.38 13.39
N GLU A 809 19.91 -5.84 14.29
CA GLU A 809 19.99 -5.50 15.73
C GLU A 809 21.23 -6.07 16.41
N ALA A 810 21.70 -7.27 16.03
CA ALA A 810 22.94 -7.86 16.54
C ALA A 810 24.14 -6.97 16.20
N ASP A 811 24.26 -6.53 14.93
CA ASP A 811 25.34 -5.63 14.52
C ASP A 811 25.20 -4.23 15.14
N GLN A 812 23.98 -3.75 15.39
CA GLN A 812 23.73 -2.53 16.15
C GLN A 812 24.21 -2.68 17.61
N SER A 813 23.96 -3.80 18.27
CA SER A 813 24.40 -4.05 19.65
C SER A 813 25.93 -4.04 19.75
N THR A 814 26.59 -4.63 18.76
CA THR A 814 28.07 -4.60 18.65
C THR A 814 28.60 -3.18 18.47
N PHE A 815 27.97 -2.40 17.57
CA PHE A 815 28.31 -1.00 17.39
C PHE A 815 28.18 -0.19 18.68
N LEU A 816 27.09 -0.33 19.43
CA LEU A 816 26.87 0.35 20.71
C LEU A 816 27.95 0.00 21.75
N ARG A 817 28.36 -1.27 21.80
CA ARG A 817 29.46 -1.73 22.68
C ARG A 817 30.79 -1.04 22.33
N GLU A 818 31.18 -1.01 21.06
CA GLU A 818 32.41 -0.38 20.57
C GLU A 818 32.41 1.14 20.76
N HIS A 819 31.21 1.75 20.69
CA HIS A 819 31.05 3.19 20.89
C HIS A 819 30.95 3.61 22.36
N GLY A 820 30.99 2.65 23.31
CA GLY A 820 30.95 2.92 24.72
C GLY A 820 29.59 3.06 25.37
N GLU A 821 28.52 2.80 24.65
CA GLU A 821 27.15 2.79 25.18
C GLU A 821 26.80 1.44 25.83
N LEU A 822 27.60 1.05 26.81
CA LEU A 822 27.60 -0.31 27.38
C LEU A 822 26.25 -0.79 27.89
N SER A 823 25.49 0.06 28.57
CA SER A 823 24.17 -0.31 29.09
C SER A 823 23.16 -0.59 27.97
N SER A 824 23.20 0.18 26.89
CA SER A 824 22.33 -0.03 25.70
C SER A 824 22.78 -1.27 24.93
N ALA A 825 24.10 -1.47 24.79
CA ALA A 825 24.68 -2.64 24.14
C ALA A 825 24.31 -3.94 24.86
N LEU A 826 24.39 -3.97 26.20
CA LEU A 826 24.04 -5.13 27.01
C LEU A 826 22.57 -5.52 26.83
N ARG A 827 21.66 -4.56 27.00
CA ARG A 827 20.22 -4.80 26.80
C ARG A 827 19.87 -5.28 25.39
N ALA A 828 20.50 -4.69 24.37
CA ALA A 828 20.31 -5.08 22.99
C ALA A 828 20.82 -6.51 22.73
N ALA A 829 22.02 -6.84 23.20
CA ALA A 829 22.61 -8.17 23.07
C ALA A 829 21.79 -9.26 23.78
N GLU A 830 21.31 -9.01 25.01
CA GLU A 830 20.41 -9.91 25.74
C GLU A 830 19.11 -10.15 24.98
N SER A 831 18.50 -9.08 24.48
CA SER A 831 17.25 -9.17 23.71
C SER A 831 17.42 -9.98 22.42
N VAL A 832 18.51 -9.74 21.69
CA VAL A 832 18.83 -10.45 20.44
C VAL A 832 19.11 -11.92 20.72
N ALA A 833 19.93 -12.24 21.72
CA ALA A 833 20.27 -13.63 22.07
C ALA A 833 19.03 -14.44 22.45
N ARG A 834 18.17 -13.88 23.31
CA ARG A 834 16.90 -14.53 23.72
C ARG A 834 15.97 -14.75 22.52
N ARG A 835 15.79 -13.76 21.65
CA ARG A 835 14.92 -13.89 20.48
C ARG A 835 15.46 -14.88 19.44
N TYR A 836 16.79 -14.97 19.25
CA TYR A 836 17.37 -16.01 18.42
C TYR A 836 17.16 -17.40 19.03
N GLU A 837 17.27 -17.55 20.35
CA GLU A 837 17.01 -18.81 21.03
C GLU A 837 15.53 -19.26 20.87
N GLU A 838 14.60 -18.32 21.03
CA GLU A 838 13.16 -18.56 20.80
C GLU A 838 12.85 -18.95 19.34
N LEU A 839 13.54 -18.34 18.38
CA LEU A 839 13.26 -18.51 16.96
C LEU A 839 13.96 -19.73 16.32
N LEU A 840 15.24 -19.93 16.66
CA LEU A 840 16.14 -20.88 16.00
C LEU A 840 16.55 -22.05 16.91
N GLY A 841 16.27 -21.94 18.21
CA GLY A 841 16.72 -22.89 19.20
C GLY A 841 18.13 -22.61 19.74
N PRO A 842 18.51 -23.26 20.87
CA PRO A 842 19.76 -22.97 21.59
C PRO A 842 21.03 -23.41 20.84
N HIS A 843 20.94 -24.39 19.97
CA HIS A 843 22.10 -24.98 19.26
C HIS A 843 22.36 -24.35 17.88
N HIS A 844 21.53 -23.39 17.46
CA HIS A 844 21.74 -22.74 16.17
C HIS A 844 22.97 -21.81 16.21
N PRO A 845 23.84 -21.83 15.17
CA PRO A 845 25.06 -21.01 15.17
C PRO A 845 24.85 -19.50 15.46
N TYR A 846 23.71 -18.95 15.03
CA TYR A 846 23.38 -17.54 15.29
C TYR A 846 22.97 -17.27 16.73
N THR A 847 22.28 -18.20 17.38
CA THR A 847 21.98 -18.13 18.81
C THR A 847 23.27 -18.16 19.62
N ILE A 848 24.15 -19.09 19.30
CA ILE A 848 25.46 -19.23 19.96
C ILE A 848 26.31 -17.97 19.74
N GLY A 849 26.34 -17.46 18.51
CA GLY A 849 27.08 -16.24 18.17
C GLY A 849 26.54 -14.99 18.87
N ALA A 850 25.22 -14.87 18.99
CA ALA A 850 24.58 -13.78 19.73
C ALA A 850 24.92 -13.83 21.24
N LEU A 851 24.96 -15.04 21.84
CA LEU A 851 25.46 -15.24 23.20
C LEU A 851 26.94 -14.85 23.32
N GLY A 852 27.72 -15.05 22.25
CA GLY A 852 29.10 -14.58 22.19
C GLY A 852 29.21 -13.05 22.24
N ASN A 853 28.36 -12.34 21.49
CA ASN A 853 28.29 -10.89 21.55
C ASN A 853 27.80 -10.37 22.91
N LEU A 854 26.86 -11.09 23.54
CA LEU A 854 26.44 -10.81 24.92
C LEU A 854 27.61 -10.99 25.89
N ALA A 855 28.40 -12.08 25.79
CA ALA A 855 29.56 -12.31 26.60
C ALA A 855 30.61 -11.17 26.50
N LEU A 856 30.80 -10.64 25.27
CA LEU A 856 31.65 -9.46 25.05
C LEU A 856 31.11 -8.20 25.74
N ALA A 857 29.81 -8.00 25.75
CA ALA A 857 29.19 -6.89 26.49
C ALA A 857 29.39 -7.06 28.03
N VAL A 858 29.25 -8.28 28.53
CA VAL A 858 29.48 -8.62 29.95
C VAL A 858 30.95 -8.40 30.37
N ILE A 859 31.93 -8.73 29.51
CA ILE A 859 33.36 -8.44 29.80
C ILE A 859 33.55 -6.96 30.18
N HIS A 860 32.88 -6.05 29.48
CA HIS A 860 33.02 -4.61 29.72
C HIS A 860 32.24 -4.12 30.97
N THR A 861 31.39 -4.93 31.57
CA THR A 861 30.70 -4.60 32.84
C THR A 861 31.56 -4.94 34.07
N GLY A 862 32.66 -5.70 33.90
CA GLY A 862 33.55 -6.14 34.93
C GLY A 862 33.14 -7.44 35.64
N ASP A 863 32.05 -8.10 35.24
CA ASP A 863 31.70 -9.44 35.74
C ASP A 863 32.49 -10.53 35.00
N HIS A 864 33.77 -10.64 35.34
CA HIS A 864 34.72 -11.57 34.70
C HIS A 864 34.34 -13.04 34.89
N ARG A 865 33.63 -13.38 35.98
CA ARG A 865 33.17 -14.75 36.23
C ARG A 865 32.06 -15.17 35.28
N LEU A 866 31.06 -14.32 35.14
CA LEU A 866 29.98 -14.56 34.19
C LEU A 866 30.51 -14.56 32.74
N ALA A 867 31.41 -13.63 32.42
CA ALA A 867 32.04 -13.54 31.10
C ALA A 867 32.80 -14.82 30.76
N LEU A 868 33.59 -15.37 31.68
CA LEU A 868 34.31 -16.63 31.50
C LEU A 868 33.34 -17.79 31.23
N HIS A 869 32.32 -17.95 32.08
CA HIS A 869 31.35 -19.01 31.91
C HIS A 869 30.63 -18.93 30.55
N LEU A 870 30.19 -17.72 30.13
CA LEU A 870 29.54 -17.54 28.84
C LEU A 870 30.48 -17.83 27.67
N THR A 871 31.72 -17.35 27.70
CA THR A 871 32.68 -17.55 26.61
C THR A 871 33.12 -19.01 26.48
N GLU A 872 33.24 -19.77 27.59
CA GLU A 872 33.53 -21.21 27.58
C GLU A 872 32.39 -21.98 26.87
N ARG A 873 31.14 -21.72 27.29
CA ARG A 873 29.96 -22.31 26.68
C ARG A 873 29.90 -21.99 25.19
N VAL A 874 30.01 -20.71 24.83
CA VAL A 874 29.93 -20.25 23.44
C VAL A 874 31.01 -20.90 22.56
N HIS A 875 32.25 -20.99 23.07
CA HIS A 875 33.34 -21.62 22.31
C HIS A 875 33.10 -23.13 22.10
N HIS A 876 32.61 -23.83 23.15
CA HIS A 876 32.28 -25.25 23.07
C HIS A 876 31.14 -25.50 22.06
N ASP A 877 30.02 -24.82 22.26
CA ASP A 877 28.82 -25.01 21.44
C ASP A 877 29.07 -24.61 19.97
N MET A 878 29.85 -23.55 19.71
CA MET A 878 30.19 -23.14 18.35
C MET A 878 31.12 -24.16 17.66
N ALA A 879 32.06 -24.77 18.42
CA ALA A 879 32.94 -25.81 17.88
C ALA A 879 32.15 -27.09 17.53
N GLU A 880 31.10 -27.41 18.27
CA GLU A 880 30.18 -28.51 17.92
C GLU A 880 29.30 -28.18 16.72
N ALA A 881 28.78 -26.95 16.65
CA ALA A 881 27.84 -26.52 15.60
C ALA A 881 28.51 -26.40 14.21
N VAL A 882 29.69 -25.79 14.11
CA VAL A 882 30.32 -25.46 12.82
C VAL A 882 31.74 -25.99 12.65
N GLY A 883 32.32 -26.58 13.70
CA GLY A 883 33.68 -27.16 13.69
C GLY A 883 34.75 -26.24 14.30
N ARG A 884 35.85 -26.85 14.75
CA ARG A 884 36.93 -26.16 15.47
C ARG A 884 37.72 -25.16 14.62
N ASP A 885 37.88 -25.44 13.34
CA ASP A 885 38.64 -24.59 12.40
C ASP A 885 37.78 -23.52 11.74
N HIS A 886 36.49 -23.42 12.10
CA HIS A 886 35.58 -22.43 11.51
C HIS A 886 35.94 -21.02 12.00
N PRO A 887 35.93 -19.97 11.15
CA PRO A 887 36.26 -18.60 11.55
C PRO A 887 35.48 -18.09 12.77
N TRP A 888 34.20 -18.47 12.91
CA TRP A 888 33.38 -18.13 14.07
C TRP A 888 33.91 -18.78 15.36
N THR A 889 34.25 -20.06 15.31
CA THR A 889 34.84 -20.76 16.45
C THR A 889 36.18 -20.17 16.85
N LEU A 890 37.01 -19.79 15.89
CA LEU A 890 38.29 -19.14 16.13
C LEU A 890 38.13 -17.74 16.75
N GLY A 891 37.10 -16.99 16.37
CA GLY A 891 36.72 -15.74 17.03
C GLY A 891 36.26 -15.97 18.47
N CYS A 892 35.47 -17.00 18.73
CA CYS A 892 35.05 -17.39 20.08
C CYS A 892 36.25 -17.83 20.93
N ALA A 893 37.22 -18.53 20.34
CA ALA A 893 38.45 -18.94 21.02
C ALA A 893 39.31 -17.71 21.43
N LEU A 894 39.40 -16.70 20.57
CA LEU A 894 40.07 -15.43 20.90
C LEU A 894 39.39 -14.74 22.09
N ASN A 895 38.06 -14.69 22.11
CA ASN A 895 37.27 -14.08 23.18
C ASN A 895 37.42 -14.86 24.50
N LEU A 896 37.38 -16.19 24.44
CA LEU A 896 37.60 -17.05 25.61
C LEU A 896 39.03 -16.87 26.18
N SER A 897 40.09 -16.76 25.33
CA SER A 897 41.42 -16.49 25.82
C SER A 897 41.46 -15.16 26.56
N GLY A 898 40.71 -14.15 26.12
CA GLY A 898 40.57 -12.87 26.83
C GLY A 898 39.88 -13.00 28.18
N ALA A 899 38.77 -13.75 28.25
CA ALA A 899 38.07 -13.98 29.50
C ALA A 899 38.92 -14.76 30.52
N ARG A 900 39.68 -15.77 30.07
CA ARG A 900 40.65 -16.51 30.92
C ARG A 900 41.76 -15.62 31.47
N SER A 901 42.30 -14.76 30.61
CA SER A 901 43.33 -13.81 31.06
C SER A 901 42.79 -12.85 32.13
N LEU A 902 41.57 -12.34 31.99
CA LEU A 902 40.90 -11.53 33.00
C LEU A 902 40.57 -12.30 34.29
N ALA A 903 40.39 -13.60 34.22
CA ALA A 903 40.19 -14.49 35.35
C ALA A 903 41.49 -15.00 35.98
N TYR A 904 42.65 -14.51 35.52
CA TYR A 904 43.98 -14.93 35.93
C TYR A 904 44.36 -16.36 35.57
N GLU A 905 43.67 -16.99 34.60
CA GLU A 905 44.00 -18.30 34.02
C GLU A 905 44.98 -18.17 32.84
N VAL A 906 46.14 -17.56 33.08
CA VAL A 906 47.04 -17.07 32.01
C VAL A 906 47.63 -18.21 31.18
N ASP A 907 47.96 -19.36 31.76
CA ASP A 907 48.49 -20.52 31.03
C ASP A 907 47.43 -21.05 30.03
N GLY A 908 46.16 -21.18 30.46
CA GLY A 908 45.08 -21.59 29.60
C GLY A 908 44.73 -20.55 28.52
N ALA A 909 44.90 -19.27 28.82
CA ALA A 909 44.77 -18.18 27.86
C ALA A 909 45.87 -18.26 26.77
N TRP A 910 47.12 -18.45 27.17
CA TRP A 910 48.27 -18.59 26.26
C TRP A 910 48.16 -19.81 25.34
N GLU A 911 47.78 -20.99 25.87
CA GLU A 911 47.56 -22.18 25.04
C GLU A 911 46.49 -21.94 23.97
N LEU A 912 45.36 -21.36 24.36
CA LEU A 912 44.26 -21.11 23.47
C LEU A 912 44.58 -20.03 22.43
N SER A 913 45.23 -18.90 22.82
CA SER A 913 45.60 -17.85 21.86
C SER A 913 46.65 -18.35 20.86
N ARG A 914 47.63 -19.18 21.29
CA ARG A 914 48.63 -19.81 20.41
C ARG A 914 47.93 -20.72 19.35
N ASP A 915 46.97 -21.53 19.78
CA ASP A 915 46.29 -22.44 18.90
C ASP A 915 45.32 -21.71 17.96
N THR A 916 44.70 -20.61 18.44
CA THR A 916 43.89 -19.69 17.67
C THR A 916 44.67 -19.02 16.53
N VAL A 917 45.88 -18.56 16.82
CA VAL A 917 46.79 -17.99 15.78
C VAL A 917 47.08 -19.02 14.68
N ARG A 918 47.37 -20.27 15.04
CA ARG A 918 47.63 -21.35 14.07
C ARG A 918 46.39 -21.70 13.24
N GLY A 919 45.23 -21.81 13.89
CA GLY A 919 43.97 -22.09 13.25
C GLY A 919 43.53 -20.98 12.28
N ALA A 920 43.60 -19.73 12.75
CA ALA A 920 43.22 -18.57 11.95
C ALA A 920 44.15 -18.35 10.76
N ALA A 921 45.47 -18.57 10.94
CA ALA A 921 46.40 -18.47 9.83
C ALA A 921 46.17 -19.53 8.76
N ARG A 922 45.74 -20.76 9.13
CA ARG A 922 45.35 -21.81 8.18
C ARG A 922 44.06 -21.50 7.47
N ALA A 923 43.03 -21.05 8.19
CA ALA A 923 41.69 -20.84 7.67
C ALA A 923 41.57 -19.55 6.83
N LEU A 924 42.19 -18.48 7.24
CA LEU A 924 42.00 -17.13 6.71
C LEU A 924 43.27 -16.49 6.13
N GLY A 925 44.46 -17.03 6.47
CA GLY A 925 45.73 -16.48 6.09
C GLY A 925 46.42 -15.67 7.22
N ALA A 926 47.74 -15.53 7.11
CA ALA A 926 48.56 -14.90 8.13
C ALA A 926 48.30 -13.39 8.30
N ALA A 927 47.89 -12.71 7.22
CA ALA A 927 47.60 -11.26 7.21
C ALA A 927 46.13 -10.91 7.54
N HIS A 928 45.28 -11.89 7.75
CA HIS A 928 43.88 -11.63 8.05
C HIS A 928 43.71 -10.92 9.42
N PRO A 929 42.81 -9.93 9.54
CA PRO A 929 42.61 -9.18 10.79
C PRO A 929 42.39 -10.04 12.05
N LEU A 930 41.58 -11.14 11.94
CA LEU A 930 41.40 -12.08 13.06
C LEU A 930 42.72 -12.77 13.45
N THR A 931 43.52 -13.20 12.47
CA THR A 931 44.85 -13.82 12.76
C THR A 931 45.76 -12.86 13.48
N LEU A 932 45.76 -11.59 13.05
CA LEU A 932 46.59 -10.53 13.66
C LEU A 932 46.08 -10.14 15.04
N SER A 933 44.75 -10.10 15.25
CA SER A 933 44.15 -9.91 16.58
C SER A 933 44.54 -11.06 17.53
N ALA A 934 44.42 -12.32 17.08
CA ALA A 934 44.87 -13.46 17.88
C ALA A 934 46.39 -13.41 18.21
N ARG A 935 47.20 -12.91 17.29
CA ARG A 935 48.65 -12.70 17.50
C ARG A 935 48.93 -11.62 18.52
N THR A 936 48.11 -10.54 18.53
CA THR A 936 48.19 -9.48 19.57
C THR A 936 47.81 -10.05 20.93
N ALA A 937 46.76 -10.86 21.02
CA ALA A 937 46.35 -11.53 22.25
C ALA A 937 47.42 -12.52 22.77
N LEU A 938 48.04 -13.30 21.86
CA LEU A 938 49.13 -14.20 22.20
C LEU A 938 50.32 -13.43 22.79
N ALA A 939 50.67 -12.29 22.23
CA ALA A 939 51.76 -11.45 22.77
C ALA A 939 51.45 -10.89 24.16
N ASP A 940 50.19 -10.55 24.42
CA ASP A 940 49.71 -10.12 25.72
C ASP A 940 49.78 -11.26 26.76
N ASP A 941 49.31 -12.47 26.41
CA ASP A 941 49.38 -13.64 27.28
C ASP A 941 50.85 -14.02 27.60
N LEU A 942 51.75 -13.98 26.59
CA LEU A 942 53.17 -14.22 26.82
C LEU A 942 53.80 -13.20 27.78
N ARG A 943 53.37 -11.94 27.76
CA ARG A 943 53.83 -10.95 28.74
C ARG A 943 53.29 -11.22 30.14
N ALA A 944 52.03 -11.56 30.23
CA ALA A 944 51.42 -11.91 31.51
C ALA A 944 52.14 -13.11 32.18
N LEU A 945 52.70 -14.03 31.37
CA LEU A 945 53.55 -15.14 31.80
C LEU A 945 55.01 -14.73 32.04
N GLY A 946 55.40 -13.45 31.93
CA GLY A 946 56.77 -12.98 32.07
C GLY A 946 57.67 -13.25 30.86
N ARG A 947 57.17 -13.80 29.76
CA ARG A 947 57.89 -14.21 28.54
C ARG A 947 57.99 -13.08 27.51
N ALA A 948 58.43 -11.88 27.95
CA ALA A 948 58.42 -10.66 27.14
C ALA A 948 59.28 -10.75 25.87
N GLN A 949 60.37 -11.52 25.91
CA GLN A 949 61.23 -11.72 24.71
C GLN A 949 60.52 -12.50 23.61
N GLU A 950 59.65 -13.44 23.94
CA GLU A 950 58.87 -14.23 23.01
C GLU A 950 57.67 -13.42 22.52
N ALA A 951 57.11 -12.51 23.33
CA ALA A 951 56.02 -11.63 22.95
C ALA A 951 56.41 -10.60 21.86
N ALA A 952 57.65 -10.05 21.94
CA ALA A 952 58.11 -8.95 21.09
C ALA A 952 58.04 -9.20 19.55
N PRO A 953 58.39 -10.37 19.00
CA PRO A 953 58.23 -10.64 17.59
C PRO A 953 56.75 -10.69 17.15
N HIS A 954 55.85 -11.24 17.99
CA HIS A 954 54.42 -11.29 17.68
C HIS A 954 53.78 -9.90 17.64
N GLU A 955 54.20 -8.99 18.54
CA GLU A 955 53.76 -7.60 18.55
C GLU A 955 54.20 -6.85 17.31
N ARG A 956 55.49 -6.89 17.04
CA ARG A 956 56.05 -6.19 15.87
C ARG A 956 55.39 -6.64 14.58
N GLU A 957 55.21 -7.94 14.43
CA GLU A 957 54.56 -8.52 13.27
C GLU A 957 53.08 -8.11 13.17
N ALA A 958 52.31 -8.16 14.29
CA ALA A 958 50.91 -7.75 14.32
C ALA A 958 50.78 -6.26 13.99
N VAL A 959 51.52 -5.36 14.65
CA VAL A 959 51.45 -3.91 14.39
C VAL A 959 51.84 -3.56 12.96
N ARG A 960 52.95 -4.14 12.47
CA ARG A 960 53.43 -3.90 11.09
C ARG A 960 52.34 -4.33 10.08
N THR A 961 51.87 -5.58 10.17
CA THR A 961 50.97 -6.16 9.18
C THR A 961 49.59 -5.53 9.27
N LEU A 962 49.06 -5.18 10.47
CA LEU A 962 47.83 -4.39 10.60
C LEU A 962 47.98 -3.01 9.98
N GLY A 963 49.14 -2.35 10.17
CA GLY A 963 49.46 -1.06 9.55
C GLY A 963 49.49 -1.14 8.02
N ASP A 964 50.06 -2.21 7.47
CA ASP A 964 50.13 -2.46 6.03
C ASP A 964 48.77 -2.80 5.41
N THR A 965 47.92 -3.54 6.14
CA THR A 965 46.63 -4.06 5.62
C THR A 965 45.46 -3.13 5.88
N LEU A 966 45.33 -2.55 7.05
CA LEU A 966 44.21 -1.71 7.49
C LEU A 966 44.57 -0.22 7.58
N GLY A 967 45.81 0.10 7.55
CA GLY A 967 46.30 1.47 7.74
C GLY A 967 46.72 1.80 9.19
N PRO A 968 47.63 2.80 9.39
CA PRO A 968 48.17 3.12 10.70
C PRO A 968 47.17 3.76 11.67
N GLN A 969 46.08 4.35 11.15
CA GLN A 969 45.03 5.01 11.95
C GLN A 969 43.84 4.08 12.27
N HIS A 970 43.83 2.87 11.72
CA HIS A 970 42.74 1.94 11.96
C HIS A 970 42.65 1.53 13.44
N PRO A 971 41.46 1.39 14.06
CA PRO A 971 41.31 1.03 15.47
C PRO A 971 42.14 -0.20 15.86
N HIS A 972 42.07 -1.30 15.13
CA HIS A 972 42.86 -2.50 15.42
C HIS A 972 44.36 -2.25 15.38
N THR A 973 44.87 -1.41 14.48
CA THR A 973 46.30 -1.05 14.44
C THR A 973 46.68 -0.22 15.65
N ARG A 974 45.90 0.76 16.03
CA ARG A 974 46.14 1.63 17.20
C ARG A 974 46.05 0.85 18.51
N ASP A 975 45.10 -0.10 18.60
CA ASP A 975 44.96 -0.96 19.79
C ASP A 975 46.16 -1.89 19.94
N ALA A 976 46.64 -2.50 18.85
CA ALA A 976 47.86 -3.30 18.85
C ALA A 976 49.10 -2.46 19.25
N GLN A 977 49.21 -1.22 18.74
CA GLN A 977 50.28 -0.28 19.16
C GLN A 977 50.23 0.07 20.64
N ARG A 978 49.01 0.20 21.21
CA ARG A 978 48.79 0.50 22.63
C ARG A 978 48.85 -0.75 23.52
N ARG A 979 49.01 -1.92 22.91
CA ARG A 979 49.00 -3.22 23.60
C ARG A 979 47.65 -3.53 24.25
N LEU A 980 46.54 -3.04 23.65
CA LEU A 980 45.22 -3.37 24.09
C LEU A 980 44.82 -4.72 23.55
N ARG A 981 44.19 -5.56 24.40
CA ARG A 981 43.76 -6.89 24.02
C ARG A 981 42.57 -6.82 23.12
N PRO A 982 42.61 -7.41 21.91
CA PRO A 982 41.48 -7.39 20.99
C PRO A 982 40.48 -8.50 21.33
N TYR A 983 39.23 -8.23 20.96
CA TYR A 983 38.15 -9.19 20.94
C TYR A 983 37.56 -9.31 19.53
N TRP A 984 36.79 -10.36 19.29
CA TRP A 984 36.20 -10.62 17.95
C TRP A 984 34.71 -10.87 18.07
N ASP A 985 33.90 -9.97 17.55
CA ASP A 985 32.45 -10.09 17.54
C ASP A 985 31.95 -11.03 16.45
N PHE A 986 30.83 -11.68 16.75
CA PHE A 986 30.09 -12.47 15.79
C PHE A 986 29.27 -11.57 14.88
N GLU A 987 29.41 -11.74 13.58
CA GLU A 987 28.61 -11.08 12.55
C GLU A 987 27.63 -12.10 11.96
N PRO A 988 26.32 -12.06 12.32
CA PRO A 988 25.32 -12.88 11.68
C PRO A 988 25.16 -12.47 10.21
N GLN A 989 25.00 -13.45 9.34
CA GLN A 989 24.90 -13.20 7.90
C GLN A 989 23.43 -13.23 7.46
N PRO A 990 22.89 -12.22 6.75
CA PRO A 990 21.55 -12.30 6.19
C PRO A 990 21.46 -13.43 5.16
N LEU A 991 20.35 -14.18 5.20
CA LEU A 991 20.15 -15.44 4.45
C LEU A 991 19.07 -15.31 3.37
#